data_26afb85e6a0ae77d75480e78dc6d3b8a
#
_entry.id   26afb85e6a0ae77d75480e78dc6d3b8a
#
_cell.length_a   1.000
_cell.length_b   1.000
_cell.length_c   1.000
_cell.angle_alpha   90.00
_cell.angle_beta   90.00
_cell.angle_gamma   90.00
#
_symmetry.space_group_name_H-M   'P 1'
#
loop_
_entity.id
_entity.type
_entity.pdbx_description
1 polymer ?
#
loop_
_entity_poly.entity_id
_entity_poly.type
_entity_poly.pdbx_seq_one_letter_code
_entity_poly.pdbx_strand_id
1 'polypeptide(L)'
;KNSYENAVQKMVESTDQQRLDDFAQEYKQMIDGRISDLKAKAEALENPQTLDDFRMLMRSIMADGKTRQEAFLTLTPEQRIKYDELEAESTKEARETRKRAAQANINTASQTTDGKIIETKHTRDGYDLFVVQLSDRLSTDDYKKVLSEAKKLGGWYSSYKGGGAIVGFQFKDKEAAQAFLALAGGDTTAAKEQLSQKQDDYEDNRSQSAAERLLDMADKIETKANEELDRDRKANTARRARFAMSAENEARAKIALAKTMRNIAEAIKNGKAKFLDNIRMKVDVEALRAYITTAKDNEIRSEYDSYAEQVKRKGQPPTAATADFATYPTYTLFRSDLAFLGRQLLEIDGLKKLGQQIMMVADDVSDAYLDFARKNLYKVSRFQTKDSALATFSSKETAERAIKKSGLTGKAIVLQVKRGENIVILSPSEAINLKVWEGDADKRITLKREFGNQLVESVGRRAGKNNRLLPYQFQYAYDKLKALSRMGIETPSEFRSALREFIALQEEATNNKVREMEMAMVGRKKDGLDFFPTPQAIAQQMIDSAEITPDMAVLEPSAGMGHIADMIRATGAEPDVIEMSGDRRELLQEKGYHLAEVNDFMDMKPREFYTFGDVFVAPDGKEGVMRGSNGQRVRLEDDDGKIIGYYNRDDLVGERHKGVDSGYDRIIMNPPFSNRQDAEHVRHAYELLRPNG
;
A
#
# COMPACT_ATOMS: atom_id res chain seq x y z
N LYS A 1 -5.63 -16.32 -91.75
CA LYS A 1 -4.72 -16.82 -90.70
C LYS A 1 -4.22 -15.66 -89.77
N ASN A 2 -3.67 -14.62 -90.36
CA ASN A 2 -3.07 -13.49 -89.59
C ASN A 2 -4.13 -12.73 -88.72
N SER A 3 -5.36 -12.67 -89.07
CA SER A 3 -6.38 -11.97 -88.27
C SER A 3 -6.79 -12.74 -87.00
N TYR A 4 -6.76 -14.06 -87.07
CA TYR A 4 -7.06 -14.91 -85.91
C TYR A 4 -5.91 -14.97 -84.92
N GLU A 5 -4.70 -15.11 -85.46
CA GLU A 5 -3.50 -15.09 -84.62
C GLU A 5 -3.33 -13.72 -83.88
N ASN A 6 -3.58 -12.59 -84.56
CA ASN A 6 -3.63 -11.29 -83.96
C ASN A 6 -4.77 -11.12 -82.92
N ALA A 7 -5.92 -11.75 -83.16
CA ALA A 7 -7.02 -11.70 -82.18
C ALA A 7 -6.74 -12.56 -80.95
N VAL A 8 -6.12 -13.73 -81.13
CA VAL A 8 -5.68 -14.60 -80.03
C VAL A 8 -4.60 -13.98 -79.22
N GLN A 9 -3.62 -13.37 -79.95
CA GLN A 9 -2.52 -12.68 -79.26
C GLN A 9 -2.96 -11.47 -78.40
N LYS A 10 -3.92 -10.67 -78.98
CA LYS A 10 -4.54 -9.56 -78.19
C LYS A 10 -5.37 -10.08 -77.04
N MET A 11 -6.03 -11.23 -77.17
CA MET A 11 -6.80 -11.83 -76.11
C MET A 11 -5.90 -12.39 -75.02
N VAL A 12 -4.77 -13.00 -75.34
CA VAL A 12 -3.76 -13.47 -74.42
C VAL A 12 -3.09 -12.29 -73.69
N GLU A 13 -2.67 -11.26 -74.46
CA GLU A 13 -2.08 -10.05 -73.89
C GLU A 13 -3.06 -9.30 -72.95
N SER A 14 -4.34 -9.19 -73.33
CA SER A 14 -5.35 -8.57 -72.45
C SER A 14 -5.66 -9.41 -71.24
N THR A 15 -5.63 -10.73 -71.34
CA THR A 15 -5.87 -11.64 -70.21
C THR A 15 -4.69 -11.65 -69.26
N ASP A 16 -3.48 -11.60 -69.79
CA ASP A 16 -2.26 -11.49 -68.97
C ASP A 16 -2.15 -10.11 -68.28
N GLN A 17 -2.51 -9.03 -68.98
CA GLN A 17 -2.55 -7.70 -68.41
C GLN A 17 -3.60 -7.60 -67.27
N GLN A 18 -4.78 -8.15 -67.49
CA GLN A 18 -5.82 -8.15 -66.46
C GLN A 18 -5.43 -8.97 -65.24
N ARG A 19 -4.75 -10.10 -65.42
CA ARG A 19 -4.18 -10.89 -64.31
C ARG A 19 -3.08 -10.14 -63.58
N LEU A 20 -2.23 -9.38 -64.29
CA LEU A 20 -1.21 -8.54 -63.68
C LEU A 20 -1.85 -7.40 -62.88
N ASP A 21 -2.90 -6.78 -63.40
CA ASP A 21 -3.62 -5.69 -62.72
C ASP A 21 -4.35 -6.22 -61.48
N ASP A 22 -5.01 -7.36 -61.57
CA ASP A 22 -5.68 -8.03 -60.44
C ASP A 22 -4.64 -8.39 -59.33
N PHE A 23 -3.51 -8.98 -59.70
CA PHE A 23 -2.41 -9.30 -58.79
C PHE A 23 -1.80 -8.05 -58.13
N ALA A 24 -1.60 -6.99 -58.93
CA ALA A 24 -1.10 -5.71 -58.41
C ALA A 24 -2.08 -5.08 -57.41
N GLN A 25 -3.39 -5.23 -57.63
CA GLN A 25 -4.43 -4.74 -56.76
C GLN A 25 -4.51 -5.55 -55.47
N GLU A 26 -4.47 -6.89 -55.53
CA GLU A 26 -4.41 -7.77 -54.37
C GLU A 26 -3.12 -7.50 -53.54
N TYR A 27 -1.98 -7.38 -54.18
CA TYR A 27 -0.71 -7.10 -53.52
C TYR A 27 -0.72 -5.73 -52.86
N LYS A 28 -1.30 -4.72 -53.49
CA LYS A 28 -1.49 -3.39 -52.92
C LYS A 28 -2.40 -3.44 -51.69
N GLN A 29 -3.55 -4.14 -51.74
CA GLN A 29 -4.45 -4.32 -50.63
C GLN A 29 -3.74 -5.03 -49.44
N MET A 30 -2.93 -6.05 -49.74
CA MET A 30 -2.15 -6.75 -48.73
C MET A 30 -1.10 -5.85 -48.08
N ILE A 31 -0.39 -5.02 -48.85
CA ILE A 31 0.60 -4.04 -48.36
C ILE A 31 -0.10 -2.96 -47.54
N ASP A 32 -1.19 -2.38 -48.03
CA ASP A 32 -1.94 -1.33 -47.36
C ASP A 32 -2.52 -1.85 -46.02
N GLY A 33 -3.03 -3.08 -46.02
CA GLY A 33 -3.45 -3.79 -44.81
C GLY A 33 -2.30 -3.95 -43.80
N ARG A 34 -1.12 -4.38 -44.30
CA ARG A 34 0.05 -4.54 -43.42
C ARG A 34 0.62 -3.22 -42.90
N ILE A 35 0.55 -2.16 -43.69
CA ILE A 35 0.92 -0.80 -43.24
C ILE A 35 -0.08 -0.30 -42.18
N SER A 36 -1.37 -0.54 -42.39
CA SER A 36 -2.39 -0.20 -41.39
C SER A 36 -2.18 -0.92 -40.09
N ASP A 37 -1.90 -2.23 -40.12
CA ASP A 37 -1.59 -3.03 -38.92
C ASP A 37 -0.34 -2.55 -38.20
N LEU A 38 0.71 -2.17 -38.95
CA LEU A 38 1.93 -1.64 -38.36
C LEU A 38 1.72 -0.26 -37.71
N LYS A 39 0.90 0.60 -38.34
CA LYS A 39 0.52 1.89 -37.76
C LYS A 39 -0.28 1.71 -36.48
N ALA A 40 -1.27 0.83 -36.50
CA ALA A 40 -2.07 0.52 -35.31
C ALA A 40 -1.20 -0.03 -34.16
N LYS A 41 -0.22 -0.90 -34.48
CA LYS A 41 0.74 -1.39 -33.48
C LYS A 41 1.66 -0.29 -32.95
N ALA A 42 2.11 0.63 -33.80
CA ALA A 42 2.91 1.75 -33.36
C ALA A 42 2.12 2.69 -32.41
N GLU A 43 0.87 3.00 -32.76
CA GLU A 43 -0.03 3.79 -31.93
C GLU A 43 -0.33 3.12 -30.60
N ALA A 44 -0.54 1.80 -30.60
CA ALA A 44 -0.76 1.01 -29.39
C ALA A 44 0.50 1.00 -28.47
N LEU A 45 1.70 1.08 -29.03
CA LEU A 45 2.94 1.19 -28.24
C LEU A 45 3.13 2.60 -27.68
N GLU A 46 2.72 3.64 -28.39
CA GLU A 46 2.81 5.03 -27.92
C GLU A 46 1.75 5.35 -26.86
N ASN A 47 0.52 4.88 -27.05
CA ASN A 47 -0.60 5.12 -26.16
C ASN A 47 -1.41 3.84 -25.89
N PRO A 48 -0.89 2.92 -25.06
CA PRO A 48 -1.53 1.65 -24.78
C PRO A 48 -2.89 1.83 -24.08
N GLN A 49 -3.93 1.21 -24.60
CA GLN A 49 -5.29 1.28 -24.06
C GLN A 49 -5.76 -0.05 -23.48
N THR A 50 -5.30 -1.16 -24.03
CA THR A 50 -5.69 -2.51 -23.62
C THR A 50 -4.55 -3.22 -22.89
N LEU A 51 -4.89 -4.28 -22.16
CA LEU A 51 -3.87 -5.10 -21.47
C LEU A 51 -2.87 -5.72 -22.47
N ASP A 52 -3.31 -6.05 -23.66
CA ASP A 52 -2.43 -6.63 -24.69
C ASP A 52 -1.49 -5.57 -25.28
N ASP A 53 -1.93 -4.32 -25.44
CA ASP A 53 -1.04 -3.21 -25.83
C ASP A 53 0.06 -3.00 -24.78
N PHE A 54 -0.32 -2.97 -23.49
CA PHE A 54 0.66 -2.88 -22.40
C PHE A 54 1.62 -4.06 -22.37
N ARG A 55 1.14 -5.27 -22.62
CA ARG A 55 1.99 -6.47 -22.70
C ARG A 55 2.98 -6.38 -23.86
N MET A 56 2.55 -5.84 -25.01
CA MET A 56 3.44 -5.61 -26.16
C MET A 56 4.50 -4.55 -25.81
N LEU A 57 4.10 -3.42 -25.22
CA LEU A 57 5.01 -2.36 -24.79
C LEU A 57 6.04 -2.88 -23.78
N MET A 58 5.58 -3.60 -22.76
CA MET A 58 6.45 -4.20 -21.75
C MET A 58 7.46 -5.18 -22.35
N ARG A 59 7.04 -6.03 -23.31
CA ARG A 59 7.95 -6.95 -24.03
C ARG A 59 8.98 -6.19 -24.85
N SER A 60 8.58 -5.11 -25.51
CA SER A 60 9.51 -4.25 -26.25
C SER A 60 10.59 -3.65 -25.35
N ILE A 61 10.20 -3.10 -24.21
CA ILE A 61 11.14 -2.53 -23.22
C ILE A 61 12.06 -3.61 -22.63
N MET A 62 11.53 -4.80 -22.36
CA MET A 62 12.31 -5.93 -21.83
C MET A 62 13.28 -6.52 -22.87
N ALA A 63 13.04 -6.36 -24.16
CA ALA A 63 13.95 -6.82 -25.22
C ALA A 63 15.34 -6.15 -25.14
N ASP A 64 15.42 -4.98 -24.52
CA ASP A 64 16.67 -4.27 -24.24
C ASP A 64 17.43 -4.80 -23.00
N GLY A 65 17.00 -5.93 -22.45
CA GLY A 65 17.65 -6.61 -21.33
C GLY A 65 17.16 -6.15 -19.94
N LYS A 66 16.12 -5.32 -19.87
CA LYS A 66 15.50 -4.87 -18.61
C LYS A 66 14.66 -5.98 -17.99
N THR A 67 14.66 -6.01 -16.68
CA THR A 67 13.72 -6.84 -15.90
C THR A 67 12.29 -6.31 -16.04
N ARG A 68 11.30 -7.14 -15.73
CA ARG A 68 9.88 -6.73 -15.75
C ARG A 68 9.61 -5.53 -14.82
N GLN A 69 10.28 -5.47 -13.66
CA GLN A 69 10.13 -4.35 -12.72
C GLN A 69 10.73 -3.06 -13.29
N GLU A 70 11.91 -3.11 -13.89
CA GLU A 70 12.53 -1.97 -14.54
C GLU A 70 11.71 -1.49 -15.74
N ALA A 71 11.18 -2.42 -16.55
CA ALA A 71 10.28 -2.10 -17.65
C ALA A 71 8.99 -1.40 -17.15
N PHE A 72 8.39 -1.90 -16.05
CA PHE A 72 7.23 -1.29 -15.43
C PHE A 72 7.53 0.15 -14.97
N LEU A 73 8.66 0.38 -14.32
CA LEU A 73 9.06 1.72 -13.85
C LEU A 73 9.41 2.70 -14.99
N THR A 74 9.62 2.20 -16.21
CA THR A 74 9.82 3.04 -17.40
C THR A 74 8.50 3.66 -17.91
N LEU A 75 7.36 3.05 -17.59
CA LEU A 75 6.04 3.59 -17.92
C LEU A 75 5.76 4.89 -17.16
N THR A 76 4.92 5.77 -17.73
CA THR A 76 4.44 6.96 -16.97
C THR A 76 3.60 6.54 -15.77
N PRO A 77 3.44 7.39 -14.74
CA PRO A 77 2.59 7.06 -13.58
C PRO A 77 1.16 6.67 -13.99
N GLU A 78 0.57 7.37 -14.95
CA GLU A 78 -0.79 7.07 -15.44
C GLU A 78 -0.83 5.72 -16.17
N GLN A 79 0.16 5.43 -16.99
CA GLN A 79 0.28 4.14 -17.66
C GLN A 79 0.46 2.98 -16.67
N ARG A 80 1.25 3.18 -15.60
CA ARG A 80 1.44 2.18 -14.54
C ARG A 80 0.13 1.88 -13.81
N ILE A 81 -0.64 2.91 -13.47
CA ILE A 81 -1.95 2.75 -12.82
C ILE A 81 -2.88 1.95 -13.74
N LYS A 82 -3.01 2.36 -14.99
CA LYS A 82 -3.89 1.70 -15.96
C LYS A 82 -3.49 0.26 -16.25
N TYR A 83 -2.20 0.00 -16.39
CA TYR A 83 -1.67 -1.36 -16.57
C TYR A 83 -2.04 -2.27 -15.39
N ASP A 84 -1.79 -1.79 -14.16
CA ASP A 84 -2.11 -2.57 -12.96
C ASP A 84 -3.61 -2.84 -12.81
N GLU A 85 -4.46 -1.86 -13.08
CA GLU A 85 -5.92 -2.04 -13.05
C GLU A 85 -6.36 -3.13 -14.02
N LEU A 86 -5.95 -3.05 -15.28
CA LEU A 86 -6.31 -4.02 -16.31
C LEU A 86 -5.74 -5.42 -16.01
N GLU A 87 -4.49 -5.53 -15.56
CA GLU A 87 -3.88 -6.82 -15.24
C GLU A 87 -4.49 -7.42 -13.98
N ALA A 88 -4.76 -6.62 -12.95
CA ALA A 88 -5.37 -7.05 -11.72
C ALA A 88 -6.82 -7.52 -11.92
N GLU A 89 -7.63 -6.77 -12.66
CA GLU A 89 -9.00 -7.18 -13.02
C GLU A 89 -9.00 -8.48 -13.81
N SER A 90 -8.19 -8.57 -14.87
CA SER A 90 -8.08 -9.79 -15.70
C SER A 90 -7.64 -11.02 -14.90
N THR A 91 -6.68 -10.86 -13.97
CA THR A 91 -6.21 -11.98 -13.14
C THR A 91 -7.24 -12.38 -12.09
N LYS A 92 -7.95 -11.43 -11.49
CA LYS A 92 -9.02 -11.68 -10.52
C LYS A 92 -10.18 -12.41 -11.20
N GLU A 93 -10.67 -11.92 -12.32
CA GLU A 93 -11.74 -12.56 -13.12
C GLU A 93 -11.38 -13.98 -13.55
N ALA A 94 -10.17 -14.18 -14.08
CA ALA A 94 -9.70 -15.51 -14.48
C ALA A 94 -9.63 -16.47 -13.28
N ARG A 95 -9.27 -16.01 -12.10
CA ARG A 95 -9.24 -16.81 -10.87
C ARG A 95 -10.65 -17.15 -10.40
N GLU A 96 -11.54 -16.19 -10.38
CA GLU A 96 -12.94 -16.37 -10.00
C GLU A 96 -13.65 -17.31 -10.98
N THR A 97 -13.46 -17.13 -12.27
CA THR A 97 -14.00 -18.01 -13.31
C THR A 97 -13.50 -19.45 -13.13
N ARG A 98 -12.20 -19.66 -12.88
CA ARG A 98 -11.65 -21.00 -12.60
C ARG A 98 -12.23 -21.59 -11.32
N LYS A 99 -12.40 -20.79 -10.28
CA LYS A 99 -13.00 -21.20 -9.02
C LYS A 99 -14.46 -21.59 -9.22
N ARG A 100 -15.24 -20.76 -9.92
CA ARG A 100 -16.64 -21.03 -10.29
C ARG A 100 -16.73 -22.30 -11.15
N ALA A 101 -15.89 -22.46 -12.16
CA ALA A 101 -15.83 -23.66 -12.99
C ALA A 101 -15.48 -24.92 -12.21
N ALA A 102 -14.52 -24.85 -11.28
CA ALA A 102 -14.16 -25.97 -10.41
C ALA A 102 -15.28 -26.35 -9.45
N GLN A 103 -16.03 -25.38 -8.93
CA GLN A 103 -17.18 -25.59 -8.04
C GLN A 103 -18.43 -26.04 -8.83
N ALA A 104 -18.61 -25.54 -10.05
CA ALA A 104 -19.68 -25.96 -10.96
C ALA A 104 -19.41 -27.32 -11.62
N ASN A 105 -18.23 -27.91 -11.41
CA ASN A 105 -17.90 -29.22 -11.91
C ASN A 105 -18.74 -30.27 -11.18
N ILE A 106 -19.76 -30.80 -11.90
CA ILE A 106 -20.69 -31.77 -11.41
C ILE A 106 -20.27 -33.15 -11.91
N ASN A 107 -20.05 -34.06 -10.98
CA ASN A 107 -19.79 -35.46 -11.31
C ASN A 107 -21.10 -36.17 -11.61
N THR A 108 -21.35 -36.48 -12.86
CA THR A 108 -22.52 -37.29 -13.26
C THR A 108 -22.28 -38.75 -12.92
N ALA A 109 -23.28 -39.41 -12.37
CA ALA A 109 -23.30 -40.86 -12.25
C ALA A 109 -23.32 -41.51 -13.61
N SER A 110 -22.75 -42.69 -13.74
CA SER A 110 -22.79 -43.47 -14.99
C SER A 110 -24.18 -44.04 -15.24
N GLN A 111 -24.98 -44.15 -14.19
CA GLN A 111 -26.34 -44.63 -14.18
C GLN A 111 -27.30 -43.51 -13.81
N THR A 112 -28.22 -43.15 -14.71
CA THR A 112 -29.33 -42.23 -14.42
C THR A 112 -30.43 -42.97 -13.68
N THR A 113 -31.05 -42.32 -12.70
CA THR A 113 -32.16 -42.90 -11.95
C THR A 113 -33.24 -41.87 -11.71
N ASP A 114 -34.45 -42.25 -11.80
CA ASP A 114 -35.60 -41.44 -11.40
C ASP A 114 -35.80 -41.50 -9.91
N GLY A 115 -36.65 -40.64 -9.41
CA GLY A 115 -36.94 -40.57 -7.99
C GLY A 115 -38.15 -39.68 -7.70
N LYS A 116 -38.47 -39.55 -6.42
CA LYS A 116 -39.53 -38.66 -5.93
C LYS A 116 -39.05 -37.83 -4.77
N ILE A 117 -39.58 -36.63 -4.64
CA ILE A 117 -39.42 -35.79 -3.47
C ILE A 117 -40.57 -35.96 -2.50
N ILE A 118 -40.28 -36.20 -1.26
CA ILE A 118 -41.27 -36.31 -0.19
C ILE A 118 -41.06 -35.16 0.78
N GLU A 119 -42.07 -34.33 0.95
CA GLU A 119 -42.03 -33.22 1.92
C GLU A 119 -42.39 -33.78 3.30
N THR A 120 -41.60 -33.51 4.29
CA THR A 120 -41.75 -33.97 5.69
C THR A 120 -41.12 -32.95 6.64
N LYS A 121 -41.21 -33.26 7.92
CA LYS A 121 -40.51 -32.46 8.94
C LYS A 121 -39.41 -33.26 9.63
N HIS A 122 -38.33 -32.58 10.01
CA HIS A 122 -37.27 -33.21 10.74
C HIS A 122 -37.80 -33.71 12.10
N THR A 123 -37.61 -35.00 12.38
CA THR A 123 -38.27 -35.70 13.49
C THR A 123 -37.88 -35.17 14.86
N ARG A 124 -36.76 -34.52 15.04
CA ARG A 124 -36.27 -33.96 16.29
C ARG A 124 -36.47 -32.45 16.40
N ASP A 125 -36.12 -31.71 15.36
CA ASP A 125 -36.01 -30.24 15.40
C ASP A 125 -37.16 -29.54 14.67
N GLY A 126 -38.06 -30.27 14.00
CA GLY A 126 -39.33 -29.80 13.47
C GLY A 126 -39.29 -28.91 12.23
N TYR A 127 -38.13 -28.65 11.66
CA TYR A 127 -38.02 -27.84 10.44
C TYR A 127 -38.44 -28.65 9.19
N ASP A 128 -38.83 -27.95 8.13
CA ASP A 128 -39.23 -28.56 6.87
C ASP A 128 -38.07 -29.30 6.21
N LEU A 129 -38.35 -30.48 5.67
CA LEU A 129 -37.37 -31.38 5.10
C LEU A 129 -37.89 -31.98 3.79
N PHE A 130 -37.08 -31.92 2.77
CA PHE A 130 -37.35 -32.47 1.44
C PHE A 130 -36.48 -33.70 1.24
N VAL A 131 -37.10 -34.87 1.18
CA VAL A 131 -36.39 -36.15 1.07
C VAL A 131 -36.52 -36.68 -0.34
N VAL A 132 -35.40 -36.82 -1.06
CA VAL A 132 -35.32 -37.43 -2.38
C VAL A 132 -35.07 -38.92 -2.21
N GLN A 133 -36.01 -39.72 -2.66
CA GLN A 133 -35.88 -41.17 -2.77
C GLN A 133 -35.63 -41.52 -4.23
N LEU A 134 -34.48 -42.12 -4.54
CA LEU A 134 -34.16 -42.63 -5.86
C LEU A 134 -34.84 -43.98 -6.08
N SER A 135 -35.30 -44.22 -7.30
CA SER A 135 -36.05 -45.44 -7.65
C SER A 135 -35.14 -46.65 -7.73
N ASP A 136 -33.92 -46.50 -8.19
CA ASP A 136 -32.96 -47.58 -8.37
C ASP A 136 -31.81 -47.56 -7.38
N ARG A 137 -31.28 -48.74 -7.13
CA ARG A 137 -30.07 -48.87 -6.27
C ARG A 137 -28.83 -48.61 -7.11
N LEU A 138 -28.11 -47.55 -6.77
CA LEU A 138 -26.88 -47.17 -7.43
C LEU A 138 -25.72 -48.10 -7.13
N SER A 139 -24.75 -48.20 -8.04
CA SER A 139 -23.46 -48.80 -7.78
C SER A 139 -22.72 -48.05 -6.63
N THR A 140 -21.78 -48.71 -5.94
CA THR A 140 -21.04 -48.05 -4.85
C THR A 140 -20.31 -46.79 -5.30
N ASP A 141 -19.81 -46.80 -6.53
CA ASP A 141 -19.05 -45.64 -7.04
C ASP A 141 -19.96 -44.51 -7.52
N ASP A 142 -21.11 -44.85 -8.15
CA ASP A 142 -22.12 -43.83 -8.50
C ASP A 142 -22.81 -43.26 -7.27
N TYR A 143 -23.05 -44.08 -6.21
CA TYR A 143 -23.54 -43.59 -4.93
C TYR A 143 -22.59 -42.57 -4.29
N LYS A 144 -21.26 -42.83 -4.31
CA LYS A 144 -20.28 -41.85 -3.81
C LYS A 144 -20.32 -40.53 -4.58
N LYS A 145 -20.43 -40.59 -5.92
CA LYS A 145 -20.56 -39.40 -6.77
C LYS A 145 -21.82 -38.62 -6.43
N VAL A 146 -22.96 -39.27 -6.44
CA VAL A 146 -24.27 -38.66 -6.15
C VAL A 146 -24.30 -38.10 -4.73
N LEU A 147 -23.74 -38.79 -3.72
CA LEU A 147 -23.61 -38.28 -2.36
C LEU A 147 -22.70 -37.03 -2.28
N SER A 148 -21.64 -37.00 -3.07
CA SER A 148 -20.78 -35.82 -3.17
C SER A 148 -21.54 -34.62 -3.71
N GLU A 149 -22.33 -34.82 -4.75
CA GLU A 149 -23.13 -33.75 -5.36
C GLU A 149 -24.30 -33.31 -4.48
N ALA A 150 -24.96 -34.25 -3.79
CA ALA A 150 -25.95 -33.91 -2.77
C ALA A 150 -25.36 -32.97 -1.69
N LYS A 151 -24.15 -33.26 -1.23
CA LYS A 151 -23.46 -32.40 -0.23
C LYS A 151 -23.15 -31.02 -0.77
N LYS A 152 -22.74 -30.89 -2.04
CA LYS A 152 -22.53 -29.58 -2.68
C LYS A 152 -23.81 -28.76 -2.72
N LEU A 153 -24.94 -29.39 -2.98
CA LEU A 153 -26.26 -28.77 -2.96
C LEU A 153 -26.81 -28.54 -1.54
N GLY A 154 -26.03 -28.88 -0.49
CA GLY A 154 -26.41 -28.68 0.93
C GLY A 154 -27.27 -29.82 1.51
N GLY A 155 -27.31 -30.95 0.84
CA GLY A 155 -28.01 -32.15 1.28
C GLY A 155 -27.11 -33.17 1.98
N TRP A 156 -27.72 -34.17 2.58
CA TRP A 156 -27.06 -35.33 3.17
C TRP A 156 -27.90 -36.59 2.99
N TYR A 157 -27.33 -37.75 3.13
CA TYR A 157 -28.06 -39.00 3.11
C TYR A 157 -28.37 -39.48 4.55
N SER A 158 -29.61 -39.85 4.79
CA SER A 158 -30.02 -40.44 6.06
C SER A 158 -30.62 -41.84 5.83
N SER A 159 -30.11 -42.81 6.56
CA SER A 159 -30.66 -44.18 6.62
C SER A 159 -31.56 -44.41 7.85
N TYR A 160 -31.80 -43.39 8.66
CA TYR A 160 -32.59 -43.48 9.87
C TYR A 160 -34.06 -43.71 9.58
N LYS A 161 -34.70 -44.70 10.29
CA LYS A 161 -36.10 -45.13 10.10
C LYS A 161 -36.97 -44.94 11.32
N GLY A 162 -36.45 -44.37 12.41
CA GLY A 162 -37.21 -44.21 13.67
C GLY A 162 -38.09 -42.96 13.65
N GLY A 163 -39.21 -42.99 14.41
CA GLY A 163 -40.05 -41.81 14.62
C GLY A 163 -40.75 -41.25 13.37
N GLY A 164 -41.00 -42.09 12.36
CA GLY A 164 -41.58 -41.63 11.08
C GLY A 164 -40.61 -41.00 10.12
N ALA A 165 -39.31 -41.11 10.37
CA ALA A 165 -38.27 -40.58 9.46
C ALA A 165 -38.23 -41.33 8.13
N ILE A 166 -38.02 -40.59 7.04
CA ILE A 166 -37.96 -41.10 5.67
C ILE A 166 -36.50 -41.24 5.27
N VAL A 167 -36.14 -42.44 4.79
CA VAL A 167 -34.78 -42.72 4.30
C VAL A 167 -34.59 -42.12 2.93
N GLY A 168 -33.45 -41.46 2.70
CA GLY A 168 -33.13 -40.86 1.41
C GLY A 168 -32.13 -39.72 1.52
N PHE A 169 -31.94 -39.01 0.41
CA PHE A 169 -31.15 -37.77 0.40
C PHE A 169 -32.02 -36.61 0.88
N GLN A 170 -31.59 -35.97 1.94
CA GLN A 170 -32.37 -34.96 2.66
C GLN A 170 -31.84 -33.57 2.40
N PHE A 171 -32.76 -32.61 2.17
CA PHE A 171 -32.46 -31.20 1.89
C PHE A 171 -33.37 -30.32 2.74
N LYS A 172 -32.87 -29.18 3.20
CA LYS A 172 -33.65 -28.14 3.89
C LYS A 172 -34.37 -27.21 2.88
N ASP A 173 -33.93 -27.20 1.64
CA ASP A 173 -34.40 -26.37 0.58
C ASP A 173 -35.06 -27.24 -0.51
N LYS A 174 -36.26 -26.87 -0.94
CA LYS A 174 -37.02 -27.59 -1.95
C LYS A 174 -36.37 -27.52 -3.33
N GLU A 175 -35.84 -26.36 -3.67
CA GLU A 175 -35.18 -26.12 -4.97
C GLU A 175 -33.90 -26.94 -5.09
N ALA A 176 -33.13 -27.04 -4.00
CA ALA A 176 -31.95 -27.90 -3.95
C ALA A 176 -32.28 -29.39 -4.07
N ALA A 177 -33.43 -29.83 -3.49
CA ALA A 177 -33.93 -31.20 -3.66
C ALA A 177 -34.36 -31.47 -5.11
N GLN A 178 -35.03 -30.52 -5.76
CA GLN A 178 -35.41 -30.59 -7.16
C GLN A 178 -34.21 -30.63 -8.10
N ALA A 179 -33.23 -29.74 -7.86
CA ALA A 179 -31.99 -29.71 -8.61
C ALA A 179 -31.19 -31.02 -8.48
N PHE A 180 -31.18 -31.62 -7.27
CA PHE A 180 -30.54 -32.90 -7.03
C PHE A 180 -31.27 -34.04 -7.73
N LEU A 181 -32.59 -34.03 -7.73
CA LEU A 181 -33.38 -35.07 -8.44
C LEU A 181 -33.16 -34.99 -9.95
N ALA A 182 -33.18 -33.80 -10.55
CA ALA A 182 -32.86 -33.58 -11.96
C ALA A 182 -31.43 -34.07 -12.27
N LEU A 183 -30.46 -33.81 -11.42
CA LEU A 183 -29.10 -34.30 -11.56
C LEU A 183 -29.01 -35.82 -11.54
N ALA A 184 -29.76 -36.49 -10.67
CA ALA A 184 -29.83 -37.95 -10.63
C ALA A 184 -30.45 -38.52 -11.91
N GLY A 185 -31.36 -37.80 -12.52
CA GLY A 185 -31.97 -38.10 -13.86
C GLY A 185 -31.07 -37.77 -15.05
N GLY A 186 -29.87 -37.15 -14.78
CA GLY A 186 -28.89 -36.80 -15.84
C GLY A 186 -28.90 -35.32 -16.29
N ASP A 187 -29.85 -34.52 -15.82
CA ASP A 187 -29.87 -33.09 -16.10
C ASP A 187 -29.05 -32.28 -15.05
N THR A 188 -27.98 -31.67 -15.50
CA THR A 188 -27.07 -30.90 -14.68
C THR A 188 -27.40 -29.40 -14.59
N THR A 189 -28.40 -28.94 -15.35
CA THR A 189 -28.66 -27.50 -15.54
C THR A 189 -29.11 -26.84 -14.24
N ALA A 190 -30.16 -27.35 -13.61
CA ALA A 190 -30.71 -26.84 -12.37
C ALA A 190 -29.68 -26.91 -11.20
N ALA A 191 -28.86 -27.95 -11.15
CA ALA A 191 -27.83 -28.10 -10.15
C ALA A 191 -26.71 -27.07 -10.33
N LYS A 192 -26.33 -26.73 -11.55
CA LYS A 192 -25.34 -25.66 -11.85
C LYS A 192 -25.88 -24.29 -11.45
N GLU A 193 -27.12 -24.00 -11.77
CA GLU A 193 -27.78 -22.74 -11.41
C GLU A 193 -27.84 -22.55 -9.88
N GLN A 194 -28.28 -23.57 -9.15
CA GLN A 194 -28.33 -23.58 -7.69
C GLN A 194 -26.95 -23.39 -7.05
N LEU A 195 -25.92 -24.02 -7.58
CA LEU A 195 -24.55 -23.85 -7.07
C LEU A 195 -24.02 -22.45 -7.38
N SER A 196 -24.35 -21.86 -8.54
CA SER A 196 -23.98 -20.49 -8.88
C SER A 196 -24.63 -19.49 -7.92
N GLN A 197 -25.95 -19.63 -7.71
CA GLN A 197 -26.71 -18.74 -6.83
C GLN A 197 -26.23 -18.81 -5.37
N LYS A 198 -26.01 -20.02 -4.85
CA LYS A 198 -25.44 -20.21 -3.49
C LYS A 198 -24.06 -19.58 -3.36
N GLN A 199 -23.30 -19.55 -4.42
CA GLN A 199 -21.99 -18.90 -4.40
C GLN A 199 -22.10 -17.38 -4.39
N ASP A 200 -22.97 -16.81 -5.20
CA ASP A 200 -23.22 -15.37 -5.22
C ASP A 200 -23.75 -14.89 -3.87
N ASP A 201 -24.74 -15.57 -3.28
CA ASP A 201 -25.24 -15.31 -1.94
C ASP A 201 -24.15 -15.44 -0.85
N TYR A 202 -23.26 -16.42 -0.98
CA TYR A 202 -22.16 -16.60 -0.04
C TYR A 202 -21.13 -15.46 -0.17
N GLU A 203 -20.82 -15.01 -1.36
CA GLU A 203 -19.86 -13.91 -1.59
C GLU A 203 -20.43 -12.58 -1.09
N ASP A 204 -21.73 -12.30 -1.33
CA ASP A 204 -22.43 -11.12 -0.81
C ASP A 204 -22.51 -11.10 0.73
N ASN A 205 -22.96 -12.19 1.33
CA ASN A 205 -23.03 -12.34 2.78
C ASN A 205 -21.64 -12.25 3.42
N ARG A 206 -20.62 -12.73 2.73
CA ARG A 206 -19.23 -12.66 3.17
C ARG A 206 -18.72 -11.23 3.18
N SER A 207 -19.02 -10.45 2.16
CA SER A 207 -18.60 -9.05 2.03
C SER A 207 -19.32 -8.17 3.06
N GLN A 208 -20.64 -8.34 3.22
CA GLN A 208 -21.42 -7.63 4.24
C GLN A 208 -20.93 -7.94 5.66
N SER A 209 -20.72 -9.22 5.99
CA SER A 209 -20.18 -9.64 7.29
C SER A 209 -18.75 -9.11 7.53
N ALA A 210 -17.93 -8.95 6.48
CA ALA A 210 -16.61 -8.35 6.59
C ALA A 210 -16.69 -6.87 6.96
N ALA A 211 -17.54 -6.11 6.26
CA ALA A 211 -17.76 -4.69 6.53
C ALA A 211 -18.33 -4.45 7.95
N GLU A 212 -19.29 -5.24 8.39
CA GLU A 212 -19.85 -5.14 9.74
C GLU A 212 -18.81 -5.39 10.83
N ARG A 213 -17.94 -6.39 10.64
CA ARG A 213 -16.83 -6.66 11.58
C ARG A 213 -15.82 -5.53 11.63
N LEU A 214 -15.52 -4.90 10.49
CA LEU A 214 -14.62 -3.74 10.46
C LEU A 214 -15.22 -2.57 11.22
N LEU A 215 -16.53 -2.31 11.07
CA LEU A 215 -17.23 -1.24 11.80
C LEU A 215 -17.22 -1.49 13.31
N ASP A 216 -17.59 -2.69 13.76
CA ASP A 216 -17.58 -3.04 15.21
C ASP A 216 -16.17 -2.92 15.82
N MET A 217 -15.14 -3.34 15.08
CA MET A 217 -13.76 -3.15 15.53
C MET A 217 -13.35 -1.68 15.55
N ALA A 218 -13.75 -0.90 14.56
CA ALA A 218 -13.43 0.52 14.48
C ALA A 218 -14.04 1.28 15.68
N ASP A 219 -15.30 1.03 15.99
CA ASP A 219 -15.99 1.65 17.11
C ASP A 219 -15.32 1.33 18.45
N LYS A 220 -14.93 0.06 18.66
CA LYS A 220 -14.20 -0.36 19.87
C LYS A 220 -12.81 0.28 19.99
N ILE A 221 -12.11 0.44 18.86
CA ILE A 221 -10.79 1.07 18.84
C ILE A 221 -10.91 2.56 19.14
N GLU A 222 -11.85 3.25 18.50
CA GLU A 222 -12.05 4.69 18.68
C GLU A 222 -12.51 5.04 20.08
N THR A 223 -13.47 4.30 20.65
CA THR A 223 -13.93 4.50 22.03
C THR A 223 -12.75 4.43 23.01
N LYS A 224 -11.93 3.37 22.92
CA LYS A 224 -10.75 3.24 23.79
C LYS A 224 -9.69 4.31 23.54
N ALA A 225 -9.54 4.75 22.31
CA ALA A 225 -8.57 5.78 21.98
C ALA A 225 -9.01 7.16 22.49
N ASN A 226 -10.31 7.47 22.45
CA ASN A 226 -10.86 8.69 23.05
C ASN A 226 -10.75 8.66 24.58
N GLU A 227 -11.08 7.56 25.23
CA GLU A 227 -10.86 7.39 26.68
C GLU A 227 -9.39 7.61 27.06
N GLU A 228 -8.47 7.20 26.18
CA GLU A 228 -7.04 7.39 26.41
C GLU A 228 -6.60 8.85 26.17
N LEU A 229 -7.24 9.58 25.25
CA LEU A 229 -7.01 11.02 25.06
C LEU A 229 -7.54 11.86 26.23
N ASP A 230 -8.71 11.50 26.76
CA ASP A 230 -9.37 12.22 27.85
C ASP A 230 -8.70 11.95 29.22
N ARG A 231 -7.79 10.99 29.28
CA ARG A 231 -7.10 10.64 30.53
C ARG A 231 -6.14 11.76 30.94
N ASP A 232 -6.35 12.34 32.11
CA ASP A 232 -5.44 13.33 32.72
C ASP A 232 -4.06 12.72 32.99
N ARG A 233 -3.02 13.31 32.43
CA ARG A 233 -1.63 12.88 32.55
C ARG A 233 -0.77 13.99 33.12
N LYS A 234 -0.17 13.75 34.27
CA LYS A 234 0.81 14.68 34.84
C LYS A 234 2.08 14.73 33.97
N ALA A 235 2.28 15.86 33.29
CA ALA A 235 3.41 16.09 32.37
C ALA A 235 4.45 17.09 32.94
N ASN A 236 4.67 17.10 34.26
CA ASN A 236 5.51 18.08 34.94
C ASN A 236 7.02 17.80 34.85
N THR A 237 7.47 16.80 34.13
CA THR A 237 8.88 16.54 33.84
C THR A 237 9.04 16.15 32.39
N ALA A 238 10.22 16.41 31.77
CA ALA A 238 10.52 16.07 30.39
C ALA A 238 10.30 14.58 30.06
N ARG A 239 10.54 13.68 31.03
CA ARG A 239 10.24 12.25 30.83
C ARG A 239 8.74 11.99 30.79
N ARG A 240 7.96 12.55 31.73
CA ARG A 240 6.51 12.37 31.80
C ARG A 240 5.82 13.02 30.60
N ALA A 241 6.27 14.20 30.18
CA ALA A 241 5.78 14.89 28.98
C ALA A 241 5.97 14.04 27.73
N ARG A 242 7.15 13.41 27.54
CA ARG A 242 7.40 12.48 26.41
C ARG A 242 6.49 11.26 26.45
N PHE A 243 6.26 10.68 27.62
CA PHE A 243 5.33 9.55 27.76
C PHE A 243 3.88 9.96 27.48
N ALA A 244 3.44 11.11 27.98
CA ALA A 244 2.10 11.64 27.71
C ALA A 244 1.91 11.86 26.20
N MET A 245 2.86 12.52 25.55
CA MET A 245 2.84 12.80 24.11
C MET A 245 2.83 11.52 23.27
N SER A 246 3.65 10.53 23.66
CA SER A 246 3.67 9.23 22.97
C SER A 246 2.31 8.52 23.07
N ALA A 247 1.66 8.56 24.22
CA ALA A 247 0.34 7.96 24.43
C ALA A 247 -0.76 8.72 23.67
N GLU A 248 -0.71 10.05 23.65
CA GLU A 248 -1.62 10.89 22.87
C GLU A 248 -1.49 10.62 21.37
N ASN A 249 -0.26 10.58 20.85
CA ASN A 249 0.01 10.28 19.44
C ASN A 249 -0.44 8.86 19.05
N GLU A 250 -0.22 7.87 19.94
CA GLU A 250 -0.72 6.52 19.74
C GLU A 250 -2.26 6.47 19.70
N ALA A 251 -2.93 7.22 20.58
CA ALA A 251 -4.39 7.30 20.58
C ALA A 251 -4.93 7.96 19.30
N ARG A 252 -4.33 9.06 18.85
CA ARG A 252 -4.67 9.71 17.57
C ARG A 252 -4.44 8.79 16.37
N ALA A 253 -3.34 8.03 16.36
CA ALA A 253 -3.08 7.03 15.34
C ALA A 253 -4.14 5.91 15.33
N LYS A 254 -4.64 5.50 16.49
CA LYS A 254 -5.75 4.53 16.62
C LYS A 254 -7.07 5.09 16.10
N ILE A 255 -7.37 6.37 16.35
CA ILE A 255 -8.56 7.06 15.80
C ILE A 255 -8.47 7.11 14.27
N ALA A 256 -7.34 7.51 13.72
CA ALA A 256 -7.12 7.51 12.28
C ALA A 256 -7.24 6.10 11.67
N LEU A 257 -6.77 5.07 12.38
CA LEU A 257 -6.96 3.68 11.98
C LEU A 257 -8.44 3.28 11.99
N ALA A 258 -9.19 3.65 13.01
CA ALA A 258 -10.62 3.37 13.11
C ALA A 258 -11.42 4.05 11.98
N LYS A 259 -11.11 5.30 11.67
CA LYS A 259 -11.70 6.03 10.52
C LYS A 259 -11.37 5.34 9.20
N THR A 260 -10.10 4.95 8.99
CA THR A 260 -9.69 4.17 7.80
C THR A 260 -10.49 2.88 7.67
N MET A 261 -10.70 2.14 8.78
CA MET A 261 -11.50 0.91 8.79
C MET A 261 -12.96 1.17 8.41
N ARG A 262 -13.56 2.29 8.85
CA ARG A 262 -14.91 2.68 8.44
C ARG A 262 -14.98 3.02 6.94
N ASN A 263 -14.04 3.82 6.44
CA ASN A 263 -13.99 4.17 5.02
C ASN A 263 -13.89 2.91 4.14
N ILE A 264 -13.05 1.94 4.53
CA ILE A 264 -12.96 0.64 3.84
C ILE A 264 -14.29 -0.12 3.93
N ALA A 265 -14.91 -0.20 5.11
CA ALA A 265 -16.18 -0.90 5.30
C ALA A 265 -17.30 -0.29 4.44
N GLU A 266 -17.37 1.03 4.35
CA GLU A 266 -18.31 1.75 3.48
C GLU A 266 -18.02 1.48 1.99
N ALA A 267 -16.74 1.51 1.60
CA ALA A 267 -16.36 1.19 0.23
C ALA A 267 -16.72 -0.24 -0.17
N ILE A 268 -16.58 -1.21 0.75
CA ILE A 268 -17.03 -2.60 0.55
C ILE A 268 -18.56 -2.65 0.39
N LYS A 269 -19.33 -2.02 1.29
CA LYS A 269 -20.80 -1.99 1.23
C LYS A 269 -21.34 -1.37 -0.05
N ASN A 270 -20.64 -0.35 -0.56
CA ASN A 270 -21.03 0.36 -1.77
C ASN A 270 -20.45 -0.26 -3.07
N GLY A 271 -19.77 -1.40 -2.99
CA GLY A 271 -19.13 -2.07 -4.13
C GLY A 271 -17.99 -1.28 -4.77
N LYS A 272 -17.45 -0.27 -4.08
CA LYS A 272 -16.35 0.58 -4.58
C LYS A 272 -14.96 0.00 -4.29
N ALA A 273 -14.86 -0.90 -3.32
CA ALA A 273 -13.61 -1.57 -2.97
C ALA A 273 -13.44 -2.83 -3.82
N LYS A 274 -12.76 -2.72 -4.95
CA LYS A 274 -12.55 -3.85 -5.88
C LYS A 274 -11.51 -4.86 -5.36
N PHE A 275 -10.45 -4.37 -4.71
CA PHE A 275 -9.31 -5.18 -4.25
C PHE A 275 -9.19 -5.23 -2.72
N LEU A 276 -10.04 -4.48 -1.99
CA LEU A 276 -10.12 -4.49 -0.54
C LEU A 276 -11.36 -5.23 0.00
N ASP A 277 -12.15 -5.87 -0.85
CA ASP A 277 -13.41 -6.56 -0.56
C ASP A 277 -13.29 -7.73 0.43
N ASN A 278 -12.09 -8.25 0.61
CA ASN A 278 -11.79 -9.33 1.53
C ASN A 278 -11.11 -8.91 2.84
N ILE A 279 -10.94 -7.62 3.08
CA ILE A 279 -10.37 -7.11 4.33
C ILE A 279 -11.39 -7.27 5.46
N ARG A 280 -10.96 -7.88 6.59
CA ARG A 280 -11.86 -8.24 7.69
C ARG A 280 -11.32 -7.95 9.08
N MET A 281 -10.04 -7.66 9.19
CA MET A 281 -9.35 -7.55 10.47
C MET A 281 -8.48 -6.31 10.51
N LYS A 282 -8.34 -5.76 11.71
CA LYS A 282 -7.40 -4.67 12.01
C LYS A 282 -5.99 -4.95 11.48
N VAL A 283 -5.51 -6.19 11.65
CA VAL A 283 -4.16 -6.60 11.21
C VAL A 283 -3.99 -6.48 9.70
N ASP A 284 -5.05 -6.67 8.90
CA ASP A 284 -5.01 -6.53 7.45
C ASP A 284 -4.80 -5.04 7.08
N VAL A 285 -5.53 -4.14 7.75
CA VAL A 285 -5.43 -2.68 7.57
C VAL A 285 -4.04 -2.17 7.99
N GLU A 286 -3.53 -2.63 9.13
CA GLU A 286 -2.18 -2.30 9.62
C GLU A 286 -1.09 -2.83 8.68
N ALA A 287 -1.26 -4.01 8.10
CA ALA A 287 -0.33 -4.57 7.12
C ALA A 287 -0.26 -3.72 5.84
N LEU A 288 -1.40 -3.28 5.30
CA LEU A 288 -1.43 -2.39 4.13
C LEU A 288 -0.78 -1.05 4.43
N ARG A 289 -1.06 -0.45 5.58
CA ARG A 289 -0.40 0.79 6.02
C ARG A 289 1.11 0.62 6.11
N ALA A 290 1.61 -0.49 6.66
CA ALA A 290 3.04 -0.77 6.73
C ALA A 290 3.69 -0.92 5.35
N TYR A 291 3.00 -1.53 4.38
CA TYR A 291 3.47 -1.59 2.99
C TYR A 291 3.57 -0.20 2.35
N ILE A 292 2.58 0.67 2.57
CA ILE A 292 2.61 2.05 2.07
C ILE A 292 3.74 2.85 2.69
N THR A 293 3.96 2.75 4.00
CA THR A 293 5.09 3.40 4.67
C THR A 293 6.42 2.97 4.06
N THR A 294 6.60 1.67 3.83
CA THR A 294 7.81 1.14 3.18
C THR A 294 7.92 1.60 1.73
N ALA A 295 6.80 1.62 0.99
CA ALA A 295 6.77 2.11 -0.39
C ALA A 295 7.14 3.59 -0.47
N LYS A 296 6.65 4.42 0.47
CA LYS A 296 7.00 5.85 0.57
C LYS A 296 8.49 6.06 0.85
N ASP A 297 9.07 5.27 1.75
CA ASP A 297 10.51 5.30 1.99
C ASP A 297 11.32 4.89 0.74
N ASN A 298 10.85 3.91 -0.03
CA ASN A 298 11.49 3.49 -1.28
C ASN A 298 11.36 4.56 -2.38
N GLU A 299 10.18 5.17 -2.54
CA GLU A 299 9.92 6.29 -3.43
C GLU A 299 10.91 7.42 -3.16
N ILE A 300 10.97 7.88 -1.91
CA ILE A 300 11.85 8.98 -1.49
C ILE A 300 13.33 8.65 -1.76
N ARG A 301 13.78 7.43 -1.48
CA ARG A 301 15.16 7.01 -1.74
C ARG A 301 15.50 6.91 -3.23
N SER A 302 14.53 6.57 -4.07
CA SER A 302 14.74 6.46 -5.52
C SER A 302 14.72 7.79 -6.22
N GLU A 303 14.00 8.79 -5.68
CA GLU A 303 13.84 10.10 -6.30
C GLU A 303 14.82 11.16 -5.78
N TYR A 304 15.33 11.02 -4.55
CA TYR A 304 16.13 12.03 -3.89
C TYR A 304 17.43 11.46 -3.31
N ASP A 305 18.56 11.95 -3.78
CA ASP A 305 19.89 11.55 -3.29
C ASP A 305 20.28 12.26 -1.97
N SER A 306 19.79 13.49 -1.76
CA SER A 306 20.11 14.30 -0.58
C SER A 306 19.30 13.87 0.65
N TYR A 307 20.01 13.59 1.76
CA TYR A 307 19.35 13.25 3.04
C TYR A 307 18.41 14.36 3.54
N ALA A 308 18.78 15.63 3.36
CA ALA A 308 17.97 16.78 3.77
C ALA A 308 16.62 16.82 3.02
N GLU A 309 16.64 16.56 1.71
CA GLU A 309 15.41 16.45 0.90
C GLU A 309 14.58 15.24 1.27
N GLN A 310 15.23 14.09 1.49
CA GLN A 310 14.52 12.88 1.95
C GLN A 310 13.76 13.14 3.26
N VAL A 311 14.38 13.82 4.24
CA VAL A 311 13.73 14.16 5.52
C VAL A 311 12.54 15.11 5.30
N LYS A 312 12.68 16.11 4.44
CA LYS A 312 11.59 17.05 4.10
C LYS A 312 10.39 16.34 3.45
N ARG A 313 10.65 15.32 2.62
CA ARG A 313 9.61 14.57 1.90
C ARG A 313 8.91 13.51 2.74
N LYS A 314 9.53 13.02 3.81
CA LYS A 314 8.92 12.05 4.73
C LYS A 314 7.62 12.53 5.38
N GLY A 315 7.46 13.84 5.56
CA GLY A 315 6.24 14.44 6.09
C GLY A 315 5.09 14.60 5.08
N GLN A 316 5.32 14.30 3.81
CA GLN A 316 4.28 14.41 2.78
C GLN A 316 3.43 13.12 2.73
N PRO A 317 2.10 13.23 2.54
CA PRO A 317 1.24 12.06 2.43
C PRO A 317 1.61 11.20 1.22
N PRO A 318 1.35 9.88 1.27
CA PRO A 318 1.53 9.00 0.14
C PRO A 318 0.50 9.34 -0.97
N THR A 319 0.90 9.15 -2.21
CA THR A 319 0.06 9.34 -3.40
C THR A 319 -0.21 8.01 -4.07
N ALA A 320 -1.12 7.97 -5.05
CA ALA A 320 -1.36 6.76 -5.85
C ALA A 320 -0.07 6.21 -6.50
N ALA A 321 0.86 7.09 -6.88
CA ALA A 321 2.17 6.71 -7.45
C ALA A 321 3.09 6.03 -6.41
N THR A 322 2.93 6.32 -5.12
CA THR A 322 3.70 5.66 -4.06
C THR A 322 3.55 4.13 -4.09
N ALA A 323 2.38 3.62 -4.51
CA ALA A 323 2.14 2.18 -4.62
C ALA A 323 3.09 1.48 -5.62
N ASP A 324 3.65 2.20 -6.59
CA ASP A 324 4.58 1.66 -7.60
C ASP A 324 5.92 1.21 -6.99
N PHE A 325 6.29 1.83 -5.87
CA PHE A 325 7.51 1.55 -5.11
C PHE A 325 7.31 0.47 -4.03
N ALA A 326 6.10 -0.10 -3.95
CA ALA A 326 5.81 -1.19 -3.04
C ALA A 326 6.41 -2.51 -3.53
N THR A 327 7.11 -3.22 -2.65
CA THR A 327 7.71 -4.51 -2.95
C THR A 327 6.76 -5.65 -2.61
N TYR A 328 6.29 -6.36 -3.63
CA TYR A 328 5.51 -7.58 -3.43
C TYR A 328 6.40 -8.69 -2.88
N PRO A 329 5.99 -9.42 -1.82
CA PRO A 329 6.81 -10.47 -1.23
C PRO A 329 7.07 -11.62 -2.20
N THR A 330 8.31 -12.09 -2.30
CA THR A 330 8.72 -13.18 -3.18
C THR A 330 9.72 -14.09 -2.48
N TYR A 331 9.79 -15.35 -2.94
CA TYR A 331 10.81 -16.30 -2.50
C TYR A 331 12.08 -16.14 -3.34
N THR A 332 12.84 -15.10 -3.04
CA THR A 332 14.04 -14.76 -3.81
C THR A 332 15.28 -14.97 -2.96
N LEU A 333 16.23 -15.74 -3.49
CA LEU A 333 17.55 -15.96 -2.92
C LEU A 333 18.63 -15.79 -3.97
N PHE A 334 19.85 -15.61 -3.52
CA PHE A 334 21.00 -15.79 -4.38
C PHE A 334 21.10 -17.27 -4.80
N ARG A 335 21.58 -17.51 -5.99
CA ARG A 335 21.72 -18.84 -6.55
C ARG A 335 22.58 -19.75 -5.67
N SER A 336 23.69 -19.22 -5.16
CA SER A 336 24.58 -19.90 -4.23
C SER A 336 23.87 -20.39 -2.96
N ASP A 337 23.04 -19.52 -2.38
CA ASP A 337 22.27 -19.82 -1.17
C ASP A 337 21.19 -20.85 -1.45
N LEU A 338 20.55 -20.76 -2.62
CA LEU A 338 19.55 -21.73 -3.04
C LEU A 338 20.17 -23.12 -3.26
N ALA A 339 21.32 -23.20 -3.91
CA ALA A 339 22.06 -24.43 -4.09
C ALA A 339 22.55 -25.03 -2.75
N PHE A 340 22.97 -24.17 -1.81
CA PHE A 340 23.33 -24.59 -0.46
C PHE A 340 22.13 -25.17 0.29
N LEU A 341 20.99 -24.50 0.25
CA LEU A 341 19.75 -24.99 0.83
C LEU A 341 19.33 -26.32 0.23
N GLY A 342 19.40 -26.49 -1.08
CA GLY A 342 19.11 -27.74 -1.76
C GLY A 342 19.96 -28.90 -1.26
N ARG A 343 21.26 -28.70 -1.12
CA ARG A 343 22.19 -29.68 -0.56
C ARG A 343 21.84 -30.06 0.88
N GLN A 344 21.53 -29.08 1.73
CA GLN A 344 21.14 -29.38 3.11
C GLN A 344 19.87 -30.23 3.19
N LEU A 345 18.89 -29.96 2.30
CA LEU A 345 17.66 -30.75 2.27
C LEU A 345 17.82 -32.15 1.74
N LEU A 346 18.87 -32.44 0.92
CA LEU A 346 19.19 -33.78 0.47
C LEU A 346 19.65 -34.69 1.61
N GLU A 347 20.23 -34.14 2.67
CA GLU A 347 20.68 -34.87 3.85
C GLU A 347 19.55 -35.27 4.81
N ILE A 348 18.35 -34.69 4.63
CA ILE A 348 17.20 -34.83 5.55
C ILE A 348 16.20 -35.84 4.99
N ASP A 349 15.92 -36.91 5.73
CA ASP A 349 14.93 -37.91 5.32
C ASP A 349 13.53 -37.28 5.14
N GLY A 350 12.95 -37.55 3.95
CA GLY A 350 11.65 -37.05 3.51
C GLY A 350 11.65 -35.60 3.00
N LEU A 351 12.82 -34.93 2.96
CA LEU A 351 13.00 -33.66 2.25
C LEU A 351 13.89 -33.82 1.00
N LYS A 352 14.46 -35.01 0.77
CA LYS A 352 15.34 -35.30 -0.38
C LYS A 352 14.74 -34.88 -1.72
N LYS A 353 13.43 -35.16 -1.94
CA LYS A 353 12.74 -34.77 -3.17
C LYS A 353 12.68 -33.25 -3.35
N LEU A 354 12.42 -32.49 -2.29
CA LEU A 354 12.43 -31.01 -2.32
C LEU A 354 13.86 -30.51 -2.55
N GLY A 355 14.86 -31.10 -1.91
CA GLY A 355 16.28 -30.79 -2.14
C GLY A 355 16.66 -30.97 -3.61
N GLN A 356 16.25 -32.08 -4.24
CA GLN A 356 16.47 -32.34 -5.68
C GLN A 356 15.79 -31.28 -6.54
N GLN A 357 14.54 -30.93 -6.24
CA GLN A 357 13.80 -29.88 -6.98
C GLN A 357 14.49 -28.52 -6.85
N ILE A 358 14.97 -28.14 -5.69
CA ILE A 358 15.72 -26.89 -5.49
C ILE A 358 17.05 -26.93 -6.26
N MET A 359 17.77 -28.03 -6.23
CA MET A 359 18.99 -28.16 -7.01
C MET A 359 18.72 -28.06 -8.51
N MET A 360 17.62 -28.65 -9.00
CA MET A 360 17.20 -28.45 -10.41
C MET A 360 16.90 -27.01 -10.74
N VAL A 361 16.20 -26.28 -9.87
CA VAL A 361 15.93 -24.86 -10.09
C VAL A 361 17.19 -24.02 -10.02
N ALA A 362 18.12 -24.33 -9.13
CA ALA A 362 19.43 -23.69 -9.04
C ALA A 362 20.30 -23.98 -10.28
N ASP A 363 20.18 -25.19 -10.85
CA ASP A 363 20.87 -25.63 -12.04
C ASP A 363 20.16 -25.22 -13.35
N ASP A 364 18.83 -25.05 -13.34
CA ASP A 364 17.97 -24.65 -14.49
C ASP A 364 18.12 -23.16 -14.87
N VAL A 365 19.06 -22.49 -14.29
CA VAL A 365 19.58 -21.22 -14.81
C VAL A 365 20.41 -21.44 -16.11
N SER A 366 20.28 -22.61 -16.70
CA SER A 366 21.11 -23.12 -17.79
C SER A 366 21.21 -22.16 -18.98
N ASP A 367 20.12 -21.56 -19.44
CA ASP A 367 20.17 -20.70 -20.62
C ASP A 367 20.86 -19.37 -20.33
N ALA A 368 20.52 -18.71 -19.23
CA ALA A 368 21.21 -17.49 -18.81
C ALA A 368 22.69 -17.77 -18.43
N TYR A 369 22.95 -18.93 -17.86
CA TYR A 369 24.28 -19.40 -17.56
C TYR A 369 25.11 -19.68 -18.82
N LEU A 370 24.53 -20.33 -19.82
CA LEU A 370 25.14 -20.56 -21.10
C LEU A 370 25.39 -19.25 -21.86
N ASP A 371 24.48 -18.30 -21.79
CA ASP A 371 24.65 -16.97 -22.37
C ASP A 371 25.76 -16.18 -21.66
N PHE A 372 25.81 -16.25 -20.33
CA PHE A 372 26.91 -15.67 -19.56
C PHE A 372 28.25 -16.30 -19.94
N ALA A 373 28.30 -17.61 -20.02
CA ALA A 373 29.50 -18.33 -20.44
C ALA A 373 29.92 -17.96 -21.87
N ARG A 374 28.98 -17.84 -22.79
CA ARG A 374 29.23 -17.37 -24.16
C ARG A 374 29.79 -15.96 -24.21
N LYS A 375 29.28 -15.05 -23.38
CA LYS A 375 29.72 -13.65 -23.31
C LYS A 375 31.08 -13.49 -22.62
N ASN A 376 31.36 -14.33 -21.62
CA ASN A 376 32.53 -14.22 -20.73
C ASN A 376 33.52 -15.37 -20.93
N LEU A 377 33.79 -15.75 -22.17
CA LEU A 377 34.66 -16.83 -22.50
C LEU A 377 36.12 -16.57 -22.07
N TYR A 378 36.57 -17.34 -21.08
CA TYR A 378 37.99 -17.40 -20.71
C TYR A 378 38.68 -18.47 -21.54
N LYS A 379 39.70 -18.11 -22.29
CA LYS A 379 40.56 -19.07 -22.94
C LYS A 379 41.47 -19.73 -21.90
N VAL A 380 41.09 -20.90 -21.47
CA VAL A 380 41.92 -21.72 -20.58
C VAL A 380 42.72 -22.68 -21.44
N SER A 381 44.04 -22.66 -21.32
CA SER A 381 44.94 -23.44 -22.16
C SER A 381 44.91 -24.95 -21.88
N ARG A 382 44.40 -25.37 -20.75
CA ARG A 382 44.21 -26.78 -20.40
C ARG A 382 43.20 -26.95 -19.26
N PHE A 383 42.46 -28.01 -19.33
CA PHE A 383 41.60 -28.50 -18.26
C PHE A 383 42.50 -29.23 -17.24
N GLN A 384 42.77 -28.63 -16.10
CA GLN A 384 43.82 -29.16 -15.24
C GLN A 384 43.30 -29.90 -14.01
N THR A 385 42.19 -29.50 -13.43
CA THR A 385 41.76 -30.01 -12.13
C THR A 385 40.29 -29.69 -11.88
N LYS A 386 39.77 -30.11 -10.71
CA LYS A 386 38.48 -29.64 -10.17
C LYS A 386 38.37 -28.12 -10.09
N ASP A 387 39.48 -27.42 -10.19
CA ASP A 387 39.54 -25.97 -10.05
C ASP A 387 39.32 -25.21 -11.38
N SER A 388 39.17 -25.92 -12.50
CA SER A 388 38.92 -25.32 -13.81
C SER A 388 37.50 -25.58 -14.27
N ALA A 389 36.64 -24.58 -14.24
CA ALA A 389 35.25 -24.72 -14.66
C ALA A 389 35.03 -24.50 -16.16
N LEU A 390 35.98 -23.86 -16.85
CA LEU A 390 35.94 -23.58 -18.28
C LEU A 390 37.23 -23.96 -18.93
N ALA A 391 37.14 -24.72 -20.04
CA ALA A 391 38.27 -25.03 -20.89
C ALA A 391 37.84 -25.03 -22.36
N THR A 392 38.69 -24.60 -23.26
CA THR A 392 38.45 -24.62 -24.71
C THR A 392 39.18 -25.78 -25.36
N PHE A 393 38.49 -26.54 -26.21
CA PHE A 393 39.01 -27.65 -26.95
C PHE A 393 38.73 -27.51 -28.43
N SER A 394 39.56 -28.13 -29.24
CA SER A 394 39.48 -28.08 -30.72
C SER A 394 38.31 -28.90 -31.28
N SER A 395 37.83 -29.91 -30.56
CA SER A 395 36.65 -30.69 -30.95
C SER A 395 35.87 -31.20 -29.75
N LYS A 396 34.61 -31.56 -29.99
CA LYS A 396 33.68 -32.09 -28.97
C LYS A 396 34.22 -33.41 -28.36
N GLU A 397 34.76 -34.28 -29.20
CA GLU A 397 35.32 -35.60 -28.77
C GLU A 397 36.55 -35.42 -27.88
N THR A 398 37.35 -34.38 -28.14
CA THR A 398 38.50 -34.03 -27.31
C THR A 398 38.07 -33.51 -25.96
N ALA A 399 37.02 -32.70 -25.92
CA ALA A 399 36.43 -32.20 -24.71
C ALA A 399 35.80 -33.31 -23.86
N GLU A 400 35.02 -34.20 -24.46
CA GLU A 400 34.41 -35.34 -23.79
C GLU A 400 35.44 -36.31 -23.22
N ARG A 401 36.56 -36.57 -23.95
CA ARG A 401 37.69 -37.37 -23.46
C ARG A 401 38.39 -36.71 -22.26
N ALA A 402 38.54 -35.40 -22.29
CA ALA A 402 39.13 -34.67 -21.18
C ALA A 402 38.26 -34.71 -19.93
N ILE A 403 36.91 -34.56 -20.06
CA ILE A 403 35.96 -34.73 -18.97
C ILE A 403 36.06 -36.12 -18.36
N LYS A 404 36.04 -37.16 -19.21
CA LYS A 404 36.15 -38.54 -18.74
C LYS A 404 37.47 -38.82 -18.04
N LYS A 405 38.56 -38.23 -18.51
CA LYS A 405 39.92 -38.42 -17.95
C LYS A 405 40.09 -37.62 -16.64
N SER A 406 39.38 -36.51 -16.47
CA SER A 406 39.50 -35.64 -15.29
C SER A 406 38.82 -36.20 -14.04
N GLY A 407 38.00 -37.24 -14.17
CA GLY A 407 37.23 -37.81 -13.06
C GLY A 407 36.15 -36.90 -12.51
N LEU A 408 35.75 -35.89 -13.26
CA LEU A 408 34.65 -34.97 -12.89
C LEU A 408 33.32 -35.73 -12.86
N THR A 409 32.66 -35.69 -11.71
CA THR A 409 31.38 -36.35 -11.46
C THR A 409 30.26 -35.32 -11.51
N GLY A 410 29.90 -34.87 -12.64
CA GLY A 410 28.80 -33.91 -12.79
C GLY A 410 28.29 -33.81 -14.21
N LYS A 411 27.21 -33.08 -14.43
CA LYS A 411 26.70 -32.76 -15.75
C LYS A 411 27.62 -31.73 -16.40
N ALA A 412 28.71 -32.15 -16.99
CA ALA A 412 29.51 -31.25 -17.82
C ALA A 412 28.77 -31.01 -19.14
N ILE A 413 28.63 -29.72 -19.51
CA ILE A 413 28.00 -29.30 -20.75
C ILE A 413 29.10 -28.92 -21.72
N VAL A 414 29.08 -29.52 -22.92
CA VAL A 414 29.97 -29.17 -24.01
C VAL A 414 29.21 -28.23 -24.94
N LEU A 415 29.65 -26.99 -25.02
CA LEU A 415 29.04 -25.96 -25.87
C LEU A 415 30.00 -25.60 -27.01
N GLN A 416 29.52 -25.66 -28.24
CA GLN A 416 30.23 -25.13 -29.41
C GLN A 416 29.93 -23.65 -29.62
N VAL A 417 30.92 -22.80 -29.40
CA VAL A 417 30.73 -21.33 -29.43
C VAL A 417 31.16 -20.74 -30.79
N LYS A 418 32.22 -21.28 -31.37
CA LYS A 418 32.73 -20.95 -32.70
C LYS A 418 32.94 -22.22 -33.50
N ARG A 419 32.87 -22.09 -34.83
CA ARG A 419 33.20 -23.21 -35.71
C ARG A 419 34.60 -23.73 -35.43
N GLY A 420 34.73 -24.98 -34.94
CA GLY A 420 36.02 -25.62 -34.59
C GLY A 420 36.49 -25.40 -33.15
N GLU A 421 35.80 -24.59 -32.32
CA GLU A 421 36.09 -24.49 -30.88
C GLU A 421 34.93 -25.02 -30.04
N ASN A 422 35.25 -25.86 -29.08
CA ASN A 422 34.29 -26.38 -28.09
C ASN A 422 34.67 -25.89 -26.70
N ILE A 423 33.68 -25.56 -25.91
CA ILE A 423 33.86 -25.12 -24.51
C ILE A 423 33.24 -26.19 -23.63
N VAL A 424 34.00 -26.65 -22.66
CA VAL A 424 33.51 -27.53 -21.60
C VAL A 424 33.15 -26.66 -20.43
N ILE A 425 31.90 -26.75 -20.00
CA ILE A 425 31.35 -26.01 -18.85
C ILE A 425 30.91 -27.07 -17.83
N LEU A 426 31.37 -26.91 -16.61
CA LEU A 426 30.88 -27.71 -15.49
C LEU A 426 29.42 -27.38 -15.15
N SER A 427 28.76 -28.29 -14.41
CA SER A 427 27.43 -27.96 -13.88
C SER A 427 27.52 -26.72 -13.02
N PRO A 428 26.43 -25.94 -12.94
CA PRO A 428 26.39 -24.71 -12.12
C PRO A 428 26.78 -24.92 -10.66
N SER A 429 26.38 -26.04 -10.06
CA SER A 429 26.73 -26.39 -8.67
C SER A 429 28.23 -26.62 -8.48
N GLU A 430 28.90 -27.25 -9.45
CA GLU A 430 30.36 -27.47 -9.40
C GLU A 430 31.11 -26.17 -9.67
N ALA A 431 30.62 -25.34 -10.60
CA ALA A 431 31.17 -24.01 -10.89
C ALA A 431 31.15 -23.11 -9.66
N ILE A 432 30.05 -23.09 -8.93
CA ILE A 432 29.91 -22.34 -7.68
C ILE A 432 30.93 -22.81 -6.64
N ASN A 433 31.09 -24.11 -6.46
CA ASN A 433 32.05 -24.66 -5.53
C ASN A 433 33.51 -24.29 -5.87
N LEU A 434 33.79 -24.10 -7.14
CA LEU A 434 35.12 -23.73 -7.64
C LEU A 434 35.35 -22.21 -7.73
N LYS A 435 34.37 -21.39 -7.32
CA LYS A 435 34.40 -19.93 -7.38
C LYS A 435 34.63 -19.33 -8.78
N VAL A 436 34.38 -20.10 -9.84
CA VAL A 436 34.64 -19.66 -11.21
C VAL A 436 33.54 -18.73 -11.77
N TRP A 437 32.39 -18.72 -11.07
CA TRP A 437 31.16 -18.02 -11.49
C TRP A 437 30.71 -17.00 -10.47
N GLU A 438 31.62 -16.21 -9.91
CA GLU A 438 31.27 -15.22 -8.89
C GLU A 438 30.10 -14.31 -9.33
N GLY A 439 30.12 -13.79 -10.55
CA GLY A 439 29.03 -12.96 -11.06
C GLY A 439 27.69 -13.68 -11.28
N ASP A 440 27.70 -14.99 -11.47
CA ASP A 440 26.49 -15.79 -11.67
C ASP A 440 26.00 -16.44 -10.35
N ALA A 441 26.93 -16.65 -9.41
CA ALA A 441 26.59 -17.08 -8.05
C ALA A 441 25.73 -16.05 -7.31
N ASP A 442 25.94 -14.77 -7.60
CA ASP A 442 25.20 -13.66 -7.03
C ASP A 442 23.86 -13.39 -7.74
N LYS A 443 23.54 -14.13 -8.78
CA LYS A 443 22.26 -14.03 -9.45
C LYS A 443 21.12 -14.40 -8.51
N ARG A 444 20.13 -13.53 -8.44
CA ARG A 444 18.92 -13.78 -7.66
C ARG A 444 17.94 -14.64 -8.44
N ILE A 445 17.45 -15.68 -7.79
CA ILE A 445 16.44 -16.61 -8.32
C ILE A 445 15.17 -16.48 -7.49
N THR A 446 14.05 -16.28 -8.17
CA THR A 446 12.72 -16.24 -7.54
C THR A 446 12.01 -17.56 -7.80
N LEU A 447 11.67 -18.27 -6.73
CA LEU A 447 10.86 -19.48 -6.80
C LEU A 447 9.41 -19.17 -7.09
N LYS A 448 8.73 -20.09 -7.76
CA LYS A 448 7.26 -20.01 -7.88
C LYS A 448 6.64 -20.06 -6.50
N ARG A 449 5.59 -19.28 -6.30
CA ARG A 449 4.91 -19.10 -5.01
C ARG A 449 4.46 -20.43 -4.40
N GLU A 450 3.82 -21.29 -5.20
CA GLU A 450 3.32 -22.58 -4.75
C GLU A 450 4.45 -23.47 -4.23
N PHE A 451 5.59 -23.47 -4.95
CA PHE A 451 6.76 -24.22 -4.55
C PHE A 451 7.42 -23.65 -3.28
N GLY A 452 7.51 -22.34 -3.17
CA GLY A 452 8.00 -21.67 -1.97
C GLY A 452 7.12 -21.96 -0.75
N ASN A 453 5.80 -21.91 -0.88
CA ASN A 453 4.85 -22.27 0.16
C ASN A 453 5.02 -23.73 0.58
N GLN A 454 5.07 -24.66 -0.38
CA GLN A 454 5.28 -26.08 -0.12
C GLN A 454 6.60 -26.34 0.62
N LEU A 455 7.65 -25.63 0.25
CA LEU A 455 8.95 -25.72 0.90
C LEU A 455 8.87 -25.31 2.37
N VAL A 456 8.32 -24.12 2.66
CA VAL A 456 8.21 -23.60 4.02
C VAL A 456 7.35 -24.52 4.90
N GLU A 457 6.21 -24.98 4.39
CA GLU A 457 5.33 -25.88 5.14
C GLU A 457 5.95 -27.27 5.38
N SER A 458 6.66 -27.82 4.39
CA SER A 458 7.26 -29.15 4.51
C SER A 458 8.45 -29.14 5.47
N VAL A 459 9.27 -28.10 5.42
CA VAL A 459 10.40 -27.94 6.34
C VAL A 459 9.91 -27.59 7.75
N GLY A 460 8.92 -26.68 7.87
CA GLY A 460 8.34 -26.29 9.16
C GLY A 460 7.68 -27.43 9.92
N ARG A 461 7.01 -28.35 9.22
CA ARG A 461 6.43 -29.56 9.82
C ARG A 461 7.47 -30.52 10.41
N ARG A 462 8.69 -30.57 9.87
CA ARG A 462 9.75 -31.52 10.29
C ARG A 462 10.72 -30.91 11.29
N ALA A 463 11.11 -29.64 11.10
CA ALA A 463 12.12 -28.99 11.93
C ALA A 463 11.56 -28.32 13.20
N GLY A 464 10.23 -28.22 13.34
CA GLY A 464 9.58 -27.58 14.48
C GLY A 464 9.85 -26.07 14.58
N LYS A 465 9.57 -25.47 15.75
CA LYS A 465 9.65 -24.01 15.97
C LYS A 465 11.08 -23.43 15.90
N ASN A 466 12.11 -24.26 16.01
CA ASN A 466 13.53 -23.85 15.98
C ASN A 466 14.19 -24.06 14.61
N ASN A 467 13.42 -23.92 13.54
CA ASN A 467 13.89 -24.18 12.20
C ASN A 467 14.93 -23.17 11.73
N ARG A 468 16.21 -23.55 11.79
CA ARG A 468 17.35 -22.79 11.23
C ARG A 468 17.70 -23.20 9.80
N LEU A 469 16.97 -24.15 9.22
CA LEU A 469 17.24 -24.67 7.86
C LEU A 469 16.80 -23.71 6.77
N LEU A 470 15.66 -23.02 6.98
CA LEU A 470 15.17 -22.07 6.01
C LEU A 470 15.78 -20.68 6.25
N PRO A 471 16.20 -20.00 5.20
CA PRO A 471 16.52 -18.58 5.28
C PRO A 471 15.35 -17.78 5.85
N TYR A 472 15.65 -16.84 6.74
CA TYR A 472 14.64 -15.95 7.35
C TYR A 472 13.73 -15.30 6.31
N GLN A 473 14.28 -14.92 5.16
CA GLN A 473 13.55 -14.30 4.05
C GLN A 473 12.39 -15.18 3.55
N PHE A 474 12.53 -16.49 3.58
CA PHE A 474 11.48 -17.42 3.13
C PHE A 474 10.33 -17.50 4.11
N GLN A 475 10.60 -17.56 5.40
CA GLN A 475 9.55 -17.52 6.41
C GLN A 475 8.82 -16.17 6.37
N TYR A 476 9.56 -15.08 6.27
CA TYR A 476 8.99 -13.73 6.14
C TYR A 476 8.11 -13.61 4.89
N ALA A 477 8.57 -14.05 3.73
CA ALA A 477 7.79 -14.03 2.50
C ALA A 477 6.52 -14.89 2.62
N TYR A 478 6.62 -16.08 3.22
CA TYR A 478 5.48 -16.96 3.46
C TYR A 478 4.39 -16.29 4.29
N ASP A 479 4.75 -15.70 5.43
CA ASP A 479 3.81 -15.06 6.34
C ASP A 479 3.12 -13.87 5.66
N LYS A 480 3.88 -13.07 4.91
CA LYS A 480 3.36 -11.92 4.14
C LYS A 480 2.46 -12.37 2.99
N LEU A 481 2.86 -13.36 2.21
CA LEU A 481 2.04 -13.90 1.12
C LEU A 481 0.75 -14.54 1.64
N LYS A 482 0.80 -15.23 2.78
CA LYS A 482 -0.38 -15.80 3.41
C LYS A 482 -1.35 -14.72 3.90
N ALA A 483 -0.84 -13.61 4.45
CA ALA A 483 -1.66 -12.46 4.83
C ALA A 483 -2.32 -11.82 3.59
N LEU A 484 -1.57 -11.60 2.51
CA LEU A 484 -2.09 -11.07 1.25
C LEU A 484 -3.15 -12.00 0.62
N SER A 485 -2.90 -13.31 0.60
CA SER A 485 -3.89 -14.32 0.14
C SER A 485 -5.21 -14.24 0.90
N ARG A 486 -5.15 -14.05 2.23
CA ARG A 486 -6.35 -13.90 3.05
C ARG A 486 -7.16 -12.66 2.65
N MET A 487 -6.48 -11.60 2.24
CA MET A 487 -7.08 -10.38 1.70
C MET A 487 -7.51 -10.51 0.23
N GLY A 488 -7.30 -11.66 -0.43
CA GLY A 488 -7.62 -11.89 -1.84
C GLY A 488 -6.58 -11.34 -2.82
N ILE A 489 -5.44 -10.88 -2.33
CA ILE A 489 -4.36 -10.27 -3.12
C ILE A 489 -3.32 -11.35 -3.47
N GLU A 490 -3.26 -11.73 -4.75
CA GLU A 490 -2.46 -12.87 -5.20
C GLU A 490 -1.32 -12.49 -6.16
N THR A 491 -1.40 -11.31 -6.77
CA THR A 491 -0.45 -10.85 -7.79
C THR A 491 0.13 -9.48 -7.45
N PRO A 492 1.30 -9.10 -8.00
CA PRO A 492 1.86 -7.76 -7.83
C PRO A 492 0.95 -6.63 -8.29
N SER A 493 0.19 -6.83 -9.37
CA SER A 493 -0.74 -5.81 -9.89
C SER A 493 -1.94 -5.64 -8.98
N GLU A 494 -2.56 -6.74 -8.50
CA GLU A 494 -3.61 -6.69 -7.47
C GLU A 494 -3.10 -6.00 -6.19
N PHE A 495 -1.84 -6.26 -5.81
CA PHE A 495 -1.23 -5.65 -4.64
C PHE A 495 -1.10 -4.13 -4.77
N ARG A 496 -0.56 -3.63 -5.89
CA ARG A 496 -0.45 -2.18 -6.12
C ARG A 496 -1.81 -1.52 -6.26
N SER A 497 -2.77 -2.17 -6.94
CA SER A 497 -4.15 -1.68 -7.03
C SER A 497 -4.83 -1.60 -5.67
N ALA A 498 -4.67 -2.62 -4.82
CA ALA A 498 -5.17 -2.60 -3.44
C ALA A 498 -4.53 -1.48 -2.59
N LEU A 499 -3.22 -1.24 -2.76
CA LEU A 499 -2.53 -0.14 -2.08
C LEU A 499 -3.05 1.23 -2.54
N ARG A 500 -3.34 1.43 -3.82
CA ARG A 500 -3.94 2.68 -4.34
C ARG A 500 -5.35 2.90 -3.79
N GLU A 501 -6.19 1.87 -3.78
CA GLU A 501 -7.51 1.94 -3.13
C GLU A 501 -7.36 2.29 -1.64
N PHE A 502 -6.40 1.67 -0.94
CA PHE A 502 -6.15 1.94 0.46
C PHE A 502 -5.67 3.37 0.70
N ILE A 503 -4.76 3.90 -0.12
CA ILE A 503 -4.26 5.29 -0.04
C ILE A 503 -5.43 6.28 -0.16
N ALA A 504 -6.40 6.02 -1.05
CA ALA A 504 -7.57 6.85 -1.23
C ALA A 504 -8.55 6.81 -0.03
N LEU A 505 -8.52 5.76 0.78
CA LEU A 505 -9.43 5.53 1.89
C LEU A 505 -8.78 5.75 3.27
N GLN A 506 -7.45 5.84 3.34
CA GLN A 506 -6.75 5.99 4.60
C GLN A 506 -6.90 7.39 5.18
N GLU A 507 -6.99 7.42 6.50
CA GLU A 507 -6.91 8.65 7.30
C GLU A 507 -5.55 8.74 7.98
N GLU A 508 -4.95 9.91 7.96
CA GLU A 508 -3.72 10.19 8.68
C GLU A 508 -4.04 10.70 10.09
N ALA A 509 -3.16 10.35 11.04
CA ALA A 509 -3.27 10.91 12.37
C ALA A 509 -2.97 12.41 12.31
N THR A 510 -3.92 13.24 12.73
CA THR A 510 -3.69 14.67 12.87
C THR A 510 -2.78 14.90 14.07
N ASN A 511 -1.52 15.22 13.82
CA ASN A 511 -0.60 15.62 14.86
C ASN A 511 -0.99 17.02 15.35
N ASN A 512 -1.04 17.20 16.66
CA ASN A 512 -1.20 18.53 17.26
C ASN A 512 0.20 19.13 17.43
N LYS A 513 0.67 19.85 16.40
CA LYS A 513 2.00 20.49 16.38
C LYS A 513 2.23 21.37 17.59
N VAL A 514 1.21 22.16 17.96
CA VAL A 514 1.26 23.01 19.16
C VAL A 514 1.52 22.16 20.41
N ARG A 515 0.77 21.08 20.57
CA ARG A 515 0.91 20.17 21.72
C ARG A 515 2.27 19.46 21.76
N GLU A 516 2.78 19.06 20.60
CA GLU A 516 4.13 18.49 20.49
C GLU A 516 5.20 19.47 20.92
N MET A 517 5.10 20.73 20.47
CA MET A 517 6.01 21.80 20.84
C MET A 517 5.94 22.10 22.35
N GLU A 518 4.73 22.22 22.93
CA GLU A 518 4.54 22.41 24.38
C GLU A 518 5.22 21.30 25.18
N MET A 519 4.94 20.04 24.84
CA MET A 519 5.51 18.90 25.57
C MET A 519 7.02 18.75 25.38
N ALA A 520 7.53 19.14 24.21
CA ALA A 520 8.98 19.16 23.97
C ALA A 520 9.72 20.21 24.82
N MET A 521 9.05 21.26 25.24
CA MET A 521 9.60 22.33 26.07
C MET A 521 9.60 22.02 27.57
N VAL A 522 8.77 21.07 28.03
CA VAL A 522 8.70 20.71 29.45
C VAL A 522 10.04 20.20 29.97
N GLY A 523 10.58 20.87 30.96
CA GLY A 523 11.84 20.51 31.64
C GLY A 523 13.12 20.81 30.84
N ARG A 524 13.04 21.57 29.74
CA ARG A 524 14.22 22.09 29.04
C ARG A 524 14.75 23.33 29.77
N LYS A 525 16.05 23.33 30.12
CA LYS A 525 16.78 24.49 30.64
C LYS A 525 17.79 25.02 29.61
N LYS A 526 17.48 24.93 28.34
CA LYS A 526 18.45 25.22 27.27
C LYS A 526 18.84 26.71 27.20
N ASP A 527 17.92 27.60 27.56
CA ASP A 527 18.04 29.02 27.26
C ASP A 527 18.55 29.85 28.44
N GLY A 528 18.87 29.19 29.57
CA GLY A 528 19.28 29.92 30.80
C GLY A 528 18.16 30.77 31.43
N LEU A 529 16.96 30.74 30.84
CA LEU A 529 15.80 31.47 31.31
C LEU A 529 14.97 30.60 32.25
N ASP A 530 14.66 31.12 33.41
CA ASP A 530 13.75 30.46 34.35
C ASP A 530 12.33 30.53 33.80
N PHE A 531 11.76 29.34 33.54
CA PHE A 531 10.38 29.23 33.07
C PHE A 531 9.52 28.49 34.09
N PHE A 532 8.50 29.17 34.58
CA PHE A 532 7.51 28.64 35.51
C PHE A 532 6.12 28.83 34.90
N PRO A 533 5.48 27.76 34.34
CA PRO A 533 4.14 27.87 33.80
C PRO A 533 3.19 28.27 34.93
N THR A 534 2.38 29.32 34.67
CA THR A 534 1.36 29.76 35.63
C THR A 534 0.29 28.69 35.79
N PRO A 535 0.02 28.20 37.03
CA PRO A 535 -1.07 27.25 37.23
C PRO A 535 -2.42 27.81 36.77
N GLN A 536 -3.24 27.00 36.11
CA GLN A 536 -4.49 27.43 35.52
C GLN A 536 -5.42 28.16 36.51
N ALA A 537 -5.51 27.67 37.76
CA ALA A 537 -6.34 28.29 38.77
C ALA A 537 -5.85 29.69 39.16
N ILE A 538 -4.52 29.94 39.15
CA ILE A 538 -3.96 31.27 39.38
C ILE A 538 -4.18 32.19 38.19
N ALA A 539 -3.95 31.68 36.99
CA ALA A 539 -4.20 32.44 35.77
C ALA A 539 -5.69 32.85 35.67
N GLN A 540 -6.64 31.97 36.01
CA GLN A 540 -8.05 32.30 36.06
C GLN A 540 -8.35 33.42 37.05
N GLN A 541 -7.79 33.36 38.26
CA GLN A 541 -7.95 34.46 39.25
C GLN A 541 -7.41 35.81 38.74
N MET A 542 -6.30 35.79 38.01
CA MET A 542 -5.74 37.00 37.38
C MET A 542 -6.66 37.57 36.34
N ILE A 543 -7.25 36.73 35.47
CA ILE A 543 -8.19 37.14 34.43
C ILE A 543 -9.47 37.66 35.04
N ASP A 544 -10.03 36.96 36.03
CA ASP A 544 -11.28 37.38 36.70
C ASP A 544 -11.08 38.75 37.41
N SER A 545 -9.89 38.98 37.99
CA SER A 545 -9.58 40.25 38.66
C SER A 545 -9.30 41.40 37.69
N ALA A 546 -8.89 41.08 36.46
CA ALA A 546 -8.57 42.07 35.45
C ALA A 546 -9.79 42.60 34.69
N GLU A 547 -10.96 41.93 34.82
CA GLU A 547 -12.22 42.32 34.17
C GLU A 547 -12.05 42.67 32.69
N ILE A 548 -11.37 41.73 31.94
CA ILE A 548 -11.02 41.93 30.54
C ILE A 548 -12.28 41.85 29.65
N THR A 549 -12.43 42.83 28.77
CA THR A 549 -13.48 42.89 27.74
C THR A 549 -12.85 42.74 26.33
N PRO A 550 -13.61 42.30 25.31
CA PRO A 550 -13.09 42.06 23.97
C PRO A 550 -12.44 43.23 23.26
N ASP A 551 -12.82 44.45 23.64
CA ASP A 551 -12.35 45.72 23.08
C ASP A 551 -11.08 46.27 23.75
N MET A 552 -10.62 45.62 24.83
CA MET A 552 -9.46 46.09 25.56
C MET A 552 -8.13 45.69 24.86
N ALA A 553 -7.19 46.61 24.87
CA ALA A 553 -5.81 46.35 24.52
C ALA A 553 -5.09 45.67 25.72
N VAL A 554 -4.74 44.42 25.57
CA VAL A 554 -4.14 43.61 26.64
C VAL A 554 -2.75 43.16 26.25
N LEU A 555 -1.79 43.25 27.19
CA LEU A 555 -0.41 42.75 27.00
C LEU A 555 -0.09 41.61 27.98
N GLU A 556 0.50 40.55 27.47
CA GLU A 556 1.23 39.56 28.28
C GLU A 556 2.73 39.65 27.97
N PRO A 557 3.54 40.33 28.83
CA PRO A 557 4.93 40.65 28.50
C PRO A 557 5.94 39.52 28.80
N SER A 558 5.47 38.39 29.29
CA SER A 558 6.31 37.21 29.62
C SER A 558 5.51 35.94 29.29
N ALA A 559 5.11 35.84 28.04
CA ALA A 559 4.04 34.91 27.63
C ALA A 559 4.41 33.42 27.80
N GLY A 560 5.68 33.10 27.82
CA GLY A 560 6.10 31.72 27.99
C GLY A 560 5.52 30.80 26.89
N MET A 561 4.71 29.80 27.27
CA MET A 561 3.99 28.95 26.36
C MET A 561 2.57 29.45 26.05
N GLY A 562 2.21 30.67 26.49
CA GLY A 562 0.94 31.30 26.23
C GLY A 562 -0.22 30.88 27.13
N HIS A 563 0.05 30.35 28.34
CA HIS A 563 -1.03 29.90 29.24
C HIS A 563 -1.96 31.03 29.69
N ILE A 564 -1.42 32.20 29.98
CA ILE A 564 -2.20 33.38 30.35
C ILE A 564 -2.86 33.96 29.08
N ALA A 565 -2.10 34.06 27.97
CA ALA A 565 -2.61 34.54 26.70
C ALA A 565 -3.81 33.71 26.19
N ASP A 566 -3.76 32.37 26.31
CA ASP A 566 -4.88 31.49 25.98
C ASP A 566 -6.16 31.85 26.77
N MET A 567 -6.00 32.23 28.05
CA MET A 567 -7.12 32.61 28.90
C MET A 567 -7.61 34.05 28.62
N ILE A 568 -6.71 34.97 28.28
CA ILE A 568 -7.11 36.30 27.77
C ILE A 568 -7.92 36.14 26.50
N ARG A 569 -7.44 35.33 25.54
CA ARG A 569 -8.17 35.07 24.28
C ARG A 569 -9.57 34.48 24.53
N ALA A 570 -9.70 33.64 25.56
CA ALA A 570 -11.00 33.07 25.93
C ALA A 570 -12.04 34.12 26.40
N THR A 571 -11.62 35.34 26.82
CA THR A 571 -12.54 36.45 27.12
C THR A 571 -13.05 37.17 25.88
N GLY A 572 -12.49 36.88 24.70
CA GLY A 572 -12.74 37.55 23.43
C GLY A 572 -11.74 38.67 23.09
N ALA A 573 -10.83 39.02 24.02
CA ALA A 573 -9.75 39.97 23.76
C ALA A 573 -8.55 39.26 23.12
N GLU A 574 -7.86 39.88 22.18
CA GLU A 574 -6.64 39.37 21.57
C GLU A 574 -5.42 40.03 22.23
N PRO A 575 -4.61 39.32 23.00
CA PRO A 575 -3.46 39.92 23.67
C PRO A 575 -2.26 40.07 22.71
N ASP A 576 -1.51 41.17 22.90
CA ASP A 576 -0.12 41.24 22.47
C ASP A 576 0.73 40.41 23.41
N VAL A 577 1.70 39.69 22.86
CA VAL A 577 2.56 38.82 23.64
C VAL A 577 4.04 39.12 23.37
N ILE A 578 4.85 39.10 24.44
CA ILE A 578 6.30 39.20 24.38
C ILE A 578 6.90 37.94 24.98
N GLU A 579 7.91 37.38 24.35
CA GLU A 579 8.65 36.24 24.83
C GLU A 579 10.09 36.30 24.32
N MET A 580 11.04 36.12 25.24
CA MET A 580 12.45 36.19 24.91
C MET A 580 13.00 34.91 24.26
N SER A 581 12.48 33.74 24.63
CA SER A 581 12.96 32.47 24.12
C SER A 581 12.50 32.24 22.68
N GLY A 582 13.44 31.95 21.75
CA GLY A 582 13.14 31.68 20.35
C GLY A 582 12.18 30.50 20.16
N ASP A 583 12.41 29.39 20.90
CA ASP A 583 11.56 28.19 20.82
C ASP A 583 10.11 28.50 21.24
N ARG A 584 9.93 29.32 22.31
CA ARG A 584 8.59 29.71 22.79
C ARG A 584 7.91 30.71 21.85
N ARG A 585 8.69 31.61 21.26
CA ARG A 585 8.17 32.52 20.22
C ARG A 585 7.61 31.73 19.04
N GLU A 586 8.30 30.70 18.56
CA GLU A 586 7.84 29.82 17.50
C GLU A 586 6.53 29.11 17.91
N LEU A 587 6.43 28.64 19.16
CA LEU A 587 5.18 28.07 19.68
C LEU A 587 4.02 29.08 19.69
N LEU A 588 4.27 30.30 20.16
CA LEU A 588 3.25 31.36 20.21
C LEU A 588 2.78 31.74 18.78
N GLN A 589 3.70 31.82 17.82
CA GLN A 589 3.35 32.02 16.41
C GLN A 589 2.50 30.88 15.85
N GLU A 590 2.83 29.64 16.19
CA GLU A 590 2.05 28.46 15.77
C GLU A 590 0.65 28.43 16.42
N LYS A 591 0.49 28.99 17.64
CA LYS A 591 -0.80 29.23 18.29
C LYS A 591 -1.56 30.42 17.66
N GLY A 592 -0.95 31.15 16.72
CA GLY A 592 -1.54 32.30 16.04
C GLY A 592 -1.51 33.57 16.86
N TYR A 593 -0.60 33.69 17.86
CA TYR A 593 -0.43 34.96 18.60
C TYR A 593 0.42 35.96 17.84
N HIS A 594 0.09 37.23 18.04
CA HIS A 594 0.89 38.34 17.54
C HIS A 594 1.99 38.66 18.55
N LEU A 595 3.22 38.40 18.14
CA LEU A 595 4.40 38.77 18.92
C LEU A 595 4.67 40.26 18.72
N ALA A 596 4.86 40.97 19.82
CA ALA A 596 5.32 42.35 19.77
C ALA A 596 6.70 42.45 19.08
N GLU A 597 7.05 43.65 18.63
CA GLU A 597 8.31 43.90 17.91
C GLU A 597 9.56 43.58 18.71
N VAL A 598 9.49 43.76 20.03
CA VAL A 598 10.59 43.49 20.94
C VAL A 598 10.55 42.06 21.45
N ASN A 599 11.74 41.50 21.68
CA ASN A 599 11.87 40.16 22.27
C ASN A 599 12.02 40.24 23.82
N ASP A 600 12.67 41.27 24.29
CA ASP A 600 12.80 41.57 25.70
C ASP A 600 11.77 42.65 26.09
N PHE A 601 10.95 42.36 27.09
CA PHE A 601 9.95 43.29 27.57
C PHE A 601 10.56 44.63 28.02
N MET A 602 11.76 44.60 28.58
CA MET A 602 12.46 45.82 29.07
C MET A 602 12.90 46.75 27.95
N ASP A 603 12.97 46.25 26.70
CA ASP A 603 13.29 47.06 25.51
C ASP A 603 12.05 47.84 24.96
N MET A 604 10.84 47.51 25.45
CA MET A 604 9.61 48.14 25.01
C MET A 604 9.50 49.58 25.54
N LYS A 605 9.24 50.54 24.64
CA LYS A 605 9.15 51.96 25.00
C LYS A 605 7.73 52.46 24.93
N PRO A 606 7.27 53.30 25.85
CA PRO A 606 5.90 53.84 25.86
C PRO A 606 5.50 54.56 24.58
N ARG A 607 6.46 55.11 23.84
CA ARG A 607 6.22 55.89 22.60
C ARG A 607 6.13 55.08 21.32
N GLU A 608 6.45 53.75 21.38
CA GLU A 608 6.44 52.84 20.21
C GLU A 608 5.11 52.11 20.08
N PHE A 609 4.14 52.41 20.97
CA PHE A 609 2.84 51.77 20.93
C PHE A 609 1.98 52.27 19.79
N TYR A 610 1.41 51.32 19.08
CA TYR A 610 0.32 51.53 18.16
C TYR A 610 -0.98 51.55 18.94
N THR A 611 -1.85 52.48 18.60
CA THR A 611 -3.13 52.58 19.24
C THR A 611 -4.06 51.51 18.63
N PHE A 612 -4.36 50.51 19.38
CA PHE A 612 -5.42 49.58 19.02
C PHE A 612 -6.72 50.34 18.85
N GLY A 613 -7.43 50.09 17.75
CA GLY A 613 -8.65 50.84 17.43
C GLY A 613 -8.46 51.96 16.45
N ASP A 614 -7.25 52.30 16.03
CA ASP A 614 -7.02 53.22 14.92
C ASP A 614 -7.55 52.64 13.61
N VAL A 615 -8.22 53.49 12.82
CA VAL A 615 -8.76 53.12 11.52
C VAL A 615 -7.74 53.45 10.44
N PHE A 616 -7.44 52.47 9.60
CA PHE A 616 -6.52 52.61 8.49
C PHE A 616 -7.17 52.22 7.18
N VAL A 617 -6.75 52.86 6.11
CA VAL A 617 -7.08 52.44 4.74
C VAL A 617 -5.89 51.73 4.17
N ALA A 618 -6.11 50.48 3.75
CA ALA A 618 -5.12 49.64 3.12
C ALA A 618 -4.85 50.05 1.67
N PRO A 619 -3.69 49.64 1.07
CA PRO A 619 -3.36 49.97 -0.33
C PRO A 619 -4.39 49.47 -1.35
N ASP A 620 -5.19 48.48 -0.98
CA ASP A 620 -6.32 47.97 -1.79
C ASP A 620 -7.63 48.72 -1.60
N GLY A 621 -7.57 49.82 -0.84
CA GLY A 621 -8.71 50.73 -0.60
C GLY A 621 -9.69 50.23 0.47
N LYS A 622 -9.39 49.13 1.18
CA LYS A 622 -10.23 48.65 2.28
C LYS A 622 -9.90 49.40 3.56
N GLU A 623 -10.93 49.82 4.26
CA GLU A 623 -10.83 50.43 5.58
C GLU A 623 -10.97 49.36 6.65
N GLY A 624 -10.18 49.45 7.71
CA GLY A 624 -10.24 48.51 8.82
C GLY A 624 -9.60 49.05 10.09
N VAL A 625 -10.03 48.47 11.21
CA VAL A 625 -9.56 48.80 12.54
C VAL A 625 -8.31 47.99 12.86
N MET A 626 -7.26 48.64 13.32
CA MET A 626 -6.06 47.97 13.77
C MET A 626 -6.33 47.20 15.05
N ARG A 627 -6.12 45.88 14.97
CA ARG A 627 -6.30 44.94 16.08
C ARG A 627 -5.05 44.09 16.39
N GLY A 628 -3.95 44.33 15.72
CA GLY A 628 -2.69 43.65 16.01
C GLY A 628 -1.54 44.12 15.10
N SER A 629 -0.31 43.97 15.57
CA SER A 629 0.89 44.30 14.81
C SER A 629 1.98 43.27 15.11
N ASN A 630 2.73 42.89 14.08
CA ASN A 630 3.95 42.06 14.25
C ASN A 630 5.13 42.78 13.59
N GLY A 631 5.55 43.86 14.21
CA GLY A 631 6.67 44.65 13.72
C GLY A 631 6.31 45.51 12.51
N GLN A 632 6.62 45.13 11.31
CA GLN A 632 6.32 45.91 10.10
C GLN A 632 4.91 45.68 9.56
N ARG A 633 4.17 44.65 10.01
CA ARG A 633 2.84 44.34 9.53
C ARG A 633 1.77 44.60 10.57
N VAL A 634 0.72 45.24 10.12
CA VAL A 634 -0.49 45.61 10.90
C VAL A 634 -1.63 44.71 10.44
N ARG A 635 -2.35 44.12 11.37
CA ARG A 635 -3.61 43.41 11.13
C ARG A 635 -4.74 44.38 11.17
N LEU A 636 -5.54 44.44 10.10
CA LEU A 636 -6.78 45.18 10.03
C LEU A 636 -7.98 44.23 10.07
N GLU A 637 -8.99 44.61 10.84
CA GLU A 637 -10.28 43.94 10.93
C GLU A 637 -11.40 44.86 10.53
N ASP A 638 -12.49 44.33 9.97
CA ASP A 638 -13.72 45.07 9.71
C ASP A 638 -14.55 45.26 10.99
N ASP A 639 -15.66 45.97 10.89
CA ASP A 639 -16.56 46.27 12.01
C ASP A 639 -17.18 45.02 12.65
N ASP A 640 -17.21 43.91 11.93
CA ASP A 640 -17.68 42.60 12.39
C ASP A 640 -16.56 41.75 13.04
N GLY A 641 -15.33 42.27 13.15
CA GLY A 641 -14.17 41.59 13.71
C GLY A 641 -13.51 40.57 12.78
N LYS A 642 -13.84 40.60 11.50
CA LYS A 642 -13.25 39.73 10.50
C LYS A 642 -11.95 40.34 9.95
N ILE A 643 -10.90 39.52 9.88
CA ILE A 643 -9.60 39.98 9.37
C ILE A 643 -9.73 40.41 7.90
N ILE A 644 -9.41 41.64 7.61
CA ILE A 644 -9.34 42.22 6.26
C ILE A 644 -8.01 41.82 5.62
N GLY A 645 -6.91 41.87 6.38
CA GLY A 645 -5.60 41.52 5.91
C GLY A 645 -4.47 41.94 6.84
N TYR A 646 -3.23 41.59 6.43
CA TYR A 646 -1.98 42.00 7.07
C TYR A 646 -1.21 42.88 6.09
N TYR A 647 -1.03 44.17 6.41
CA TYR A 647 -0.45 45.18 5.53
C TYR A 647 0.87 45.68 6.14
N ASN A 648 1.81 46.12 5.31
CA ASN A 648 2.97 46.82 5.82
C ASN A 648 2.50 48.15 6.40
N ARG A 649 3.05 48.53 7.53
CA ARG A 649 2.68 49.77 8.23
C ARG A 649 2.87 51.00 7.37
N ASP A 650 3.97 51.08 6.64
CA ASP A 650 4.31 52.27 5.83
C ASP A 650 3.39 52.43 4.61
N ASP A 651 2.64 51.40 4.25
CA ASP A 651 1.68 51.40 3.15
C ASP A 651 0.26 51.78 3.60
N LEU A 652 0.00 51.91 4.92
CA LEU A 652 -1.33 52.25 5.47
C LEU A 652 -1.51 53.75 5.57
N VAL A 653 -2.66 54.21 5.08
CA VAL A 653 -3.09 55.61 5.18
C VAL A 653 -4.26 55.71 6.18
N GLY A 654 -4.14 56.55 7.22
CA GLY A 654 -5.21 56.74 8.19
C GLY A 654 -4.98 57.92 9.09
N GLU A 655 -6.07 58.48 9.62
CA GLU A 655 -6.00 59.51 10.66
C GLU A 655 -5.73 58.86 12.01
N ARG A 656 -4.60 59.23 12.60
CA ARG A 656 -4.35 58.93 14.01
C ARG A 656 -5.32 59.79 14.84
N HIS A 657 -6.16 59.14 15.65
CA HIS A 657 -6.94 59.89 16.61
C HIS A 657 -5.98 60.60 17.59
N LYS A 658 -5.84 61.91 17.40
CA LYS A 658 -5.17 62.78 18.37
C LYS A 658 -6.00 62.79 19.63
N GLY A 659 -5.58 62.04 20.65
CA GLY A 659 -6.18 62.13 21.96
C GLY A 659 -6.55 60.81 22.66
N VAL A 660 -6.35 59.69 22.03
CA VAL A 660 -6.46 58.39 22.74
C VAL A 660 -5.13 58.12 23.39
N ASP A 661 -5.13 57.96 24.71
CA ASP A 661 -3.95 57.62 25.48
C ASP A 661 -3.31 56.37 24.95
N SER A 662 -2.08 56.49 24.45
CA SER A 662 -1.28 55.38 23.99
C SER A 662 -0.91 54.49 25.17
N GLY A 663 -1.35 53.25 25.19
CA GLY A 663 -1.05 52.31 26.29
C GLY A 663 -2.01 51.11 26.29
N TYR A 664 -1.74 50.16 27.17
CA TYR A 664 -2.61 49.02 27.38
C TYR A 664 -3.69 49.28 28.43
N ASP A 665 -4.87 48.72 28.22
CA ASP A 665 -5.94 48.72 29.21
C ASP A 665 -5.64 47.80 30.35
N ARG A 666 -4.97 46.67 30.04
CA ARG A 666 -4.56 45.66 31.02
C ARG A 666 -3.21 45.08 30.63
N ILE A 667 -2.36 44.84 31.64
CA ILE A 667 -1.11 44.07 31.48
C ILE A 667 -1.17 42.92 32.49
N ILE A 668 -1.19 41.73 31.99
CA ILE A 668 -1.27 40.52 32.79
C ILE A 668 0.05 39.76 32.65
N MET A 669 0.76 39.53 33.76
CA MET A 669 2.09 38.94 33.70
C MET A 669 2.39 37.99 34.85
N ASN A 670 3.24 37.01 34.59
CA ASN A 670 3.99 36.24 35.55
C ASN A 670 5.49 36.50 35.28
N PRO A 671 6.09 37.59 35.83
CA PRO A 671 7.43 38.02 35.47
C PRO A 671 8.50 37.06 36.03
N PRO A 672 9.73 37.08 35.49
CA PRO A 672 10.86 36.34 36.08
C PRO A 672 11.21 36.88 37.45
N PHE A 673 11.46 35.95 38.41
CA PHE A 673 11.75 36.31 39.80
C PHE A 673 13.24 36.49 40.12
N SER A 674 14.13 36.05 39.22
CA SER A 674 15.58 36.12 39.42
C SER A 674 16.06 37.57 39.45
N ASN A 675 17.01 37.88 40.34
CA ASN A 675 17.69 39.19 40.42
C ASN A 675 16.78 40.42 40.61
N ARG A 676 15.59 40.27 41.18
CA ARG A 676 14.58 41.35 41.36
C ARG A 676 13.95 41.82 40.01
N GLN A 677 14.04 41.04 38.97
CA GLN A 677 13.44 41.36 37.67
C GLN A 677 11.91 41.54 37.75
N ASP A 678 11.27 40.83 38.68
CA ASP A 678 9.82 41.00 38.94
C ASP A 678 9.48 42.45 39.28
N ALA A 679 10.22 43.11 40.17
CA ALA A 679 9.98 44.50 40.52
C ALA A 679 10.26 45.48 39.38
N GLU A 680 11.27 45.20 38.55
CA GLU A 680 11.60 46.02 37.37
C GLU A 680 10.52 45.86 36.29
N HIS A 681 10.07 44.64 36.04
CA HIS A 681 8.97 44.37 35.08
C HIS A 681 7.66 45.05 35.51
N VAL A 682 7.29 44.99 36.80
CA VAL A 682 6.07 45.64 37.30
C VAL A 682 6.16 47.15 37.13
N ARG A 683 7.31 47.77 37.43
CA ARG A 683 7.53 49.20 37.26
C ARG A 683 7.42 49.60 35.79
N HIS A 684 8.05 48.82 34.92
CA HIS A 684 8.03 49.05 33.48
C HIS A 684 6.61 48.89 32.91
N ALA A 685 5.87 47.85 33.34
CA ALA A 685 4.47 47.64 32.97
C ALA A 685 3.58 48.84 33.34
N TYR A 686 3.81 49.43 34.53
CA TYR A 686 3.04 50.60 34.93
C TYR A 686 3.23 51.80 34.00
N GLU A 687 4.46 51.96 33.44
CA GLU A 687 4.74 53.03 32.46
C GLU A 687 4.02 52.82 31.09
N LEU A 688 3.58 51.58 30.84
CA LEU A 688 2.92 51.18 29.59
C LEU A 688 1.40 51.13 29.69
N LEU A 689 0.82 51.31 30.91
CA LEU A 689 -0.61 51.36 31.10
C LEU A 689 -1.18 52.70 30.68
N ARG A 690 -2.40 52.70 30.19
CA ARG A 690 -3.22 53.93 30.01
C ARG A 690 -3.54 54.57 31.40
N PRO A 691 -3.80 55.84 31.44
CA PRO A 691 -4.43 56.42 32.63
C PRO A 691 -5.74 55.67 32.94
N ASN A 692 -5.86 55.14 34.13
CA ASN A 692 -6.93 54.22 34.60
C ASN A 692 -6.90 52.77 34.01
N GLY A 693 -5.79 52.37 33.42
CA GLY A 693 -5.54 51.02 32.99
C GLY A 693 -5.19 50.04 34.13
#